data_99c8c107100d7c74fe6dec483590fd11
#
_entry.id   99c8c107100d7c74fe6dec483590fd11
#
_cell.length_a   1.000
_cell.length_b   1.000
_cell.length_c   1.000
_cell.angle_alpha   90.00
_cell.angle_beta   90.00
_cell.angle_gamma   90.00
#
_symmetry.space_group_name_H-M   'P 1'
#
loop_
_entity.id
_entity.type
_entity.pdbx_description
1 polymer ?
#
loop_
_entity_poly.entity_id
_entity_poly.type
_entity_poly.pdbx_seq_one_letter_code
_entity_poly.pdbx_strand_id
1 'polypeptide(L)'
;MQCVRSFLLLCFIATTAVAAEPHWSLQPMKCAVVSGESHPIDFFIVQKLREKKLTFSAEADRVTLLRRVTLDLTGLPPSPAEVRAFARDARPTDEAFMEVVDRLLASPRHGERWAQHWLDVIRWAETVGFETNGERAEAWHYRDWVIHALNADLPYDKFLCDQLAGDITGADAALGFLVAGPANLPGQVGRDEEAMRSARQDELDEVIRTVSQGLLGLTIGCARCHDHKFDPILQRDYYGMQAVFAGLRYGNRRLRGEQNDEWTSQVPAKQKQLADLKIKLETQRGQLELRKPLDSVHSDEFAPVTARAIRMNIRATANGSAASLYEFEAWTTDGTNAALASGGARPSASSFALANQTRDFENLTDGSVDRRQAFPWVAAKGGSAWLRVDFAEPATLKSITWHDGSSVPADYTIEVQRPDGEWQRVAHTEDRLPRNDDTRAASQVKLKNLSAEQTQALVSLIATIRKTEGELNRLAAGPQIYAASFTTPDTTWLLRRGDPMQRLAKLAPAIPAVLGQAEIAPGAPEPRRRLALAKHLTQPGHPLTARVLVNRVWQNHFGNGLVDTPSDFGKMGTAPTHPELLDWLALEFIRQGWSLKKLHRLIVTSRIYRQASHPREQALRVDAEARLLWRFPPRRLEAEAIRDGMLSVSGKLNLKMGGRGFDFFNQRGGLSDYVPKQTFDANGWRRMIYAHKVRMQAVDIFGAFDCPDAGQMKPRRTRSITPVQSLSLLNSPFANRQAAFFAGRVRREAGNGAAAQINLAFRLACARAPKPSEQQARQQLAMEHGLEQACRVLFNSSAFLYLQ
;
A
#
# COMPACT_ATOMS: atom_id res chain seq x y z
N MET A 1 -80.96 0.77 -44.81
CA MET A 1 -80.44 -0.03 -45.88
C MET A 1 -79.16 0.56 -46.42
N GLN A 2 -78.19 -0.20 -46.68
CA GLN A 2 -76.84 0.01 -47.12
C GLN A 2 -75.81 0.18 -46.03
N CYS A 3 -75.07 -0.96 -45.81
CA CYS A 3 -73.83 -1.08 -45.10
C CYS A 3 -72.67 -0.36 -45.82
N VAL A 4 -71.93 0.47 -45.08
CA VAL A 4 -70.62 0.91 -45.49
C VAL A 4 -69.57 0.22 -44.60
N ARG A 5 -68.87 -0.74 -45.12
CA ARG A 5 -67.70 -1.39 -44.47
C ARG A 5 -66.51 -0.49 -44.68
N SER A 6 -66.00 0.12 -43.55
CA SER A 6 -64.66 0.78 -43.53
C SER A 6 -63.59 -0.25 -43.24
N PHE A 7 -62.69 -0.46 -44.17
CA PHE A 7 -61.47 -1.24 -44.05
C PHE A 7 -60.41 -0.35 -43.37
N LEU A 8 -60.08 -0.62 -42.14
CA LEU A 8 -58.94 -0.03 -41.47
C LEU A 8 -57.68 -0.83 -41.86
N LEU A 9 -56.85 -0.25 -42.70
CA LEU A 9 -55.50 -0.76 -43.03
C LEU A 9 -54.54 -0.38 -41.87
N LEU A 10 -54.21 -1.33 -40.98
CA LEU A 10 -53.13 -1.16 -40.00
C LEU A 10 -51.83 -1.33 -40.76
N CYS A 11 -51.15 -0.22 -41.04
CA CYS A 11 -49.73 -0.22 -41.42
C CYS A 11 -48.89 -0.55 -40.19
N PHE A 12 -48.42 -1.79 -40.03
CA PHE A 12 -47.30 -2.14 -39.12
C PHE A 12 -46.03 -1.52 -39.67
N ILE A 13 -45.63 -0.35 -39.15
CA ILE A 13 -44.27 0.14 -39.32
C ILE A 13 -43.41 -0.69 -38.40
N ALA A 14 -42.78 -1.73 -38.94
CA ALA A 14 -41.67 -2.40 -38.29
C ALA A 14 -40.51 -1.41 -38.19
N THR A 15 -40.38 -0.66 -37.11
CA THR A 15 -39.15 0.06 -36.81
C THR A 15 -38.13 -0.99 -36.49
N THR A 16 -37.35 -1.38 -37.48
CA THR A 16 -36.05 -2.02 -37.24
C THR A 16 -35.23 -1.05 -36.46
N ALA A 17 -35.14 -1.26 -35.13
CA ALA A 17 -34.17 -0.58 -34.30
C ALA A 17 -32.80 -0.97 -34.87
N VAL A 18 -32.18 -0.10 -35.66
CA VAL A 18 -30.79 -0.22 -36.02
C VAL A 18 -30.03 -0.17 -34.70
N ALA A 19 -29.53 -1.33 -34.24
CA ALA A 19 -28.68 -1.39 -33.04
C ALA A 19 -27.54 -0.40 -33.27
N ALA A 20 -27.45 0.62 -32.42
CA ALA A 20 -26.37 1.61 -32.52
C ALA A 20 -25.02 0.85 -32.51
N GLU A 21 -24.15 1.19 -33.45
CA GLU A 21 -22.82 0.56 -33.48
C GLU A 21 -22.15 0.66 -32.12
N PRO A 22 -21.50 -0.44 -31.63
CA PRO A 22 -20.78 -0.41 -30.37
C PRO A 22 -19.74 0.71 -30.36
N HIS A 23 -19.50 1.33 -29.22
CA HIS A 23 -18.47 2.36 -29.04
C HIS A 23 -17.11 1.84 -29.55
N TRP A 24 -16.30 2.71 -30.18
CA TRP A 24 -15.02 2.33 -30.80
C TRP A 24 -14.11 1.47 -29.91
N SER A 25 -14.09 1.75 -28.63
CA SER A 25 -13.23 1.04 -27.67
C SER A 25 -13.66 -0.41 -27.42
N LEU A 26 -14.92 -0.73 -27.67
CA LEU A 26 -15.53 -2.06 -27.49
C LEU A 26 -15.56 -2.86 -28.80
N GLN A 27 -15.15 -2.24 -29.92
CA GLN A 27 -15.02 -2.94 -31.20
C GLN A 27 -13.71 -3.74 -31.25
N PRO A 28 -13.66 -4.84 -32.00
CA PRO A 28 -12.41 -5.56 -32.27
C PRO A 28 -11.31 -4.64 -32.80
N MET A 29 -10.07 -4.89 -32.42
CA MET A 29 -8.90 -4.15 -32.92
C MET A 29 -8.75 -4.38 -34.45
N LYS A 30 -8.51 -3.31 -35.22
CA LYS A 30 -8.33 -3.37 -36.68
C LYS A 30 -6.84 -3.42 -37.00
N CYS A 31 -6.43 -4.43 -37.76
CA CYS A 31 -5.07 -4.53 -38.25
C CYS A 31 -4.88 -3.59 -39.49
N ALA A 32 -4.21 -2.46 -39.29
CA ALA A 32 -3.81 -1.60 -40.40
C ALA A 32 -2.52 -2.14 -41.06
N VAL A 33 -2.49 -2.12 -42.39
CA VAL A 33 -1.29 -2.53 -43.12
C VAL A 33 -0.30 -1.37 -43.16
N VAL A 34 0.88 -1.58 -42.63
CA VAL A 34 1.98 -0.65 -42.73
C VAL A 34 2.76 -0.95 -44.03
N SER A 35 2.82 0.02 -44.95
CA SER A 35 3.54 -0.11 -46.22
C SER A 35 4.77 0.81 -46.22
N GLY A 36 5.86 0.34 -46.85
CA GLY A 36 7.09 1.11 -47.01
C GLY A 36 8.22 0.76 -46.03
N GLU A 37 9.39 1.36 -46.25
CA GLU A 37 10.62 1.14 -45.43
C GLU A 37 10.69 1.99 -44.15
N SER A 38 9.67 2.84 -43.90
CA SER A 38 9.66 3.71 -42.71
C SER A 38 9.33 2.95 -41.45
N HIS A 39 9.81 3.45 -40.31
CA HIS A 39 9.46 2.93 -38.99
C HIS A 39 7.91 2.89 -38.80
N PRO A 40 7.32 1.77 -38.37
CA PRO A 40 5.85 1.60 -38.40
C PRO A 40 5.08 2.72 -37.66
N ILE A 41 5.57 3.17 -36.50
CA ILE A 41 4.93 4.27 -35.75
C ILE A 41 4.94 5.56 -36.59
N ASP A 42 6.06 5.88 -37.24
CA ASP A 42 6.22 7.10 -38.01
C ASP A 42 5.29 7.14 -39.23
N PHE A 43 4.97 5.99 -39.81
CA PHE A 43 4.01 5.86 -40.91
C PHE A 43 2.65 6.49 -40.55
N PHE A 44 2.07 6.10 -39.39
CA PHE A 44 0.77 6.63 -38.98
C PHE A 44 0.83 8.12 -38.61
N ILE A 45 1.91 8.54 -37.97
CA ILE A 45 2.06 9.95 -37.57
C ILE A 45 2.23 10.87 -38.77
N VAL A 46 3.02 10.46 -39.78
CA VAL A 46 3.22 11.25 -41.04
C VAL A 46 1.89 11.49 -41.76
N GLN A 47 0.99 10.50 -41.79
CA GLN A 47 -0.32 10.66 -42.42
C GLN A 47 -1.10 11.81 -41.74
N LYS A 48 -1.20 11.80 -40.41
CA LYS A 48 -1.90 12.86 -39.65
C LYS A 48 -1.23 14.23 -39.79
N LEU A 49 0.09 14.29 -39.82
CA LEU A 49 0.83 15.52 -40.00
C LEU A 49 0.54 16.11 -41.40
N ARG A 50 0.52 15.28 -42.46
CA ARG A 50 0.21 15.70 -43.82
C ARG A 50 -1.19 16.29 -43.98
N GLU A 51 -2.21 15.68 -43.31
CA GLU A 51 -3.58 16.21 -43.25
C GLU A 51 -3.61 17.66 -42.76
N LYS A 52 -2.73 18.01 -41.83
CA LYS A 52 -2.61 19.34 -41.19
C LYS A 52 -1.51 20.20 -41.81
N LYS A 53 -0.90 19.79 -42.91
CA LYS A 53 0.24 20.45 -43.56
C LYS A 53 1.43 20.69 -42.64
N LEU A 54 1.63 19.75 -41.72
CA LEU A 54 2.77 19.73 -40.77
C LEU A 54 3.82 18.70 -41.20
N THR A 55 5.03 18.86 -40.70
CA THR A 55 6.15 17.92 -40.93
C THR A 55 6.86 17.66 -39.63
N PHE A 56 7.63 16.59 -39.54
CA PHE A 56 8.51 16.34 -38.41
C PHE A 56 9.50 17.49 -38.20
N SER A 57 9.86 17.72 -36.91
CA SER A 57 11.02 18.54 -36.60
C SER A 57 12.31 17.82 -36.94
N ALA A 58 13.43 18.55 -36.94
CA ALA A 58 14.75 17.95 -37.04
C ALA A 58 14.99 16.96 -35.87
N GLU A 59 15.95 16.06 -36.06
CA GLU A 59 16.39 15.16 -35.04
C GLU A 59 17.12 15.94 -33.90
N ALA A 60 16.99 15.54 -32.68
CA ALA A 60 17.73 16.08 -31.55
C ALA A 60 19.21 15.64 -31.62
N ASP A 61 20.10 16.44 -31.05
CA ASP A 61 21.50 16.06 -30.93
C ASP A 61 21.69 14.82 -30.02
N ARG A 62 22.82 14.13 -30.18
CA ARG A 62 23.11 12.89 -29.42
C ARG A 62 23.07 13.08 -27.91
N VAL A 63 23.54 14.20 -27.40
CA VAL A 63 23.55 14.46 -25.95
C VAL A 63 22.14 14.61 -25.40
N THR A 64 21.28 15.33 -26.13
CA THR A 64 19.85 15.46 -25.82
C THR A 64 19.13 14.11 -25.88
N LEU A 65 19.40 13.31 -26.92
CA LEU A 65 18.82 11.96 -27.04
C LEU A 65 19.22 11.04 -25.89
N LEU A 66 20.52 11.00 -25.57
CA LEU A 66 21.01 10.16 -24.46
C LEU A 66 20.39 10.58 -23.14
N ARG A 67 20.37 11.90 -22.84
CA ARG A 67 19.77 12.40 -21.59
C ARG A 67 18.30 12.06 -21.51
N ARG A 68 17.56 12.24 -22.61
CA ARG A 68 16.13 11.93 -22.71
C ARG A 68 15.86 10.46 -22.43
N VAL A 69 16.49 9.56 -23.16
CA VAL A 69 16.21 8.13 -23.07
C VAL A 69 16.68 7.52 -21.74
N THR A 70 17.80 8.02 -21.19
CA THR A 70 18.30 7.53 -19.88
C THR A 70 17.34 7.92 -18.76
N LEU A 71 16.91 9.18 -18.70
CA LEU A 71 15.93 9.64 -17.69
C LEU A 71 14.56 8.98 -17.89
N ASP A 72 14.14 8.75 -19.11
CA ASP A 72 12.84 8.16 -19.42
C ASP A 72 12.78 6.68 -19.04
N LEU A 73 13.79 5.90 -19.43
CA LEU A 73 13.81 4.45 -19.18
C LEU A 73 14.28 4.08 -17.76
N THR A 74 15.12 4.91 -17.11
CA THR A 74 15.70 4.57 -15.79
C THR A 74 15.38 5.56 -14.68
N GLY A 75 14.91 6.76 -15.00
CA GLY A 75 14.66 7.83 -14.02
C GLY A 75 15.94 8.48 -13.47
N LEU A 76 17.11 8.18 -14.02
CA LEU A 76 18.42 8.72 -13.61
C LEU A 76 19.10 9.46 -14.75
N PRO A 77 19.89 10.50 -14.48
CA PRO A 77 20.70 11.16 -15.52
C PRO A 77 21.85 10.24 -15.98
N PRO A 78 22.29 10.35 -17.25
CA PRO A 78 23.46 9.65 -17.73
C PRO A 78 24.73 10.20 -17.06
N SER A 79 25.72 9.35 -16.89
CA SER A 79 27.05 9.75 -16.40
C SER A 79 27.82 10.56 -17.47
N PRO A 80 28.77 11.43 -17.08
CA PRO A 80 29.64 12.12 -18.03
C PRO A 80 30.45 11.18 -18.95
N ALA A 81 30.75 9.97 -18.49
CA ALA A 81 31.44 8.96 -19.30
C ALA A 81 30.53 8.43 -20.42
N GLU A 82 29.28 8.09 -20.11
CA GLU A 82 28.28 7.66 -21.09
C GLU A 82 28.00 8.76 -22.14
N VAL A 83 27.91 10.02 -21.69
CA VAL A 83 27.73 11.17 -22.59
C VAL A 83 28.89 11.28 -23.56
N ARG A 84 30.15 11.18 -23.06
CA ARG A 84 31.35 11.23 -23.93
C ARG A 84 31.42 10.06 -24.89
N ALA A 85 31.11 8.85 -24.42
CA ALA A 85 31.14 7.65 -25.26
C ALA A 85 30.15 7.76 -26.42
N PHE A 86 28.88 8.09 -26.12
CA PHE A 86 27.84 8.20 -27.16
C PHE A 86 28.06 9.39 -28.10
N ALA A 87 28.52 10.54 -27.60
CA ALA A 87 28.79 11.71 -28.44
C ALA A 87 29.94 11.49 -29.44
N ARG A 88 30.92 10.63 -29.09
CA ARG A 88 32.10 10.31 -29.91
C ARG A 88 31.97 9.02 -30.71
N ASP A 89 30.87 8.30 -30.60
CA ASP A 89 30.64 7.07 -31.35
C ASP A 89 30.68 7.36 -32.86
N ALA A 90 31.52 6.67 -33.62
CA ALA A 90 31.70 6.89 -35.04
C ALA A 90 30.56 6.30 -35.89
N ARG A 91 29.75 5.44 -35.33
CA ARG A 91 28.61 4.80 -36.03
C ARG A 91 27.50 5.80 -36.34
N PRO A 92 26.62 5.47 -37.26
CA PRO A 92 25.37 6.20 -37.45
C PRO A 92 24.57 6.33 -36.12
N THR A 93 23.91 7.48 -35.95
CA THR A 93 23.18 7.75 -34.68
C THR A 93 22.15 6.67 -34.38
N ASP A 94 21.49 6.11 -35.38
CA ASP A 94 20.46 5.07 -35.22
C ASP A 94 21.04 3.79 -34.57
N GLU A 95 22.18 3.31 -35.10
CA GLU A 95 22.84 2.10 -34.59
C GLU A 95 23.33 2.29 -33.15
N ALA A 96 24.07 3.39 -32.91
CA ALA A 96 24.61 3.71 -31.61
C ALA A 96 23.49 3.95 -30.57
N PHE A 97 22.35 4.54 -30.99
CA PHE A 97 21.22 4.80 -30.14
C PHE A 97 20.45 3.51 -29.78
N MET A 98 20.30 2.58 -30.71
CA MET A 98 19.69 1.27 -30.43
C MET A 98 20.47 0.51 -29.36
N GLU A 99 21.80 0.49 -29.41
CA GLU A 99 22.62 -0.16 -28.38
C GLU A 99 22.45 0.50 -27.00
N VAL A 100 22.39 1.83 -26.96
CA VAL A 100 22.08 2.56 -25.71
C VAL A 100 20.69 2.15 -25.17
N VAL A 101 19.67 2.08 -26.02
CA VAL A 101 18.32 1.66 -25.62
C VAL A 101 18.34 0.25 -25.06
N ASP A 102 18.96 -0.70 -25.74
CA ASP A 102 19.01 -2.10 -25.32
C ASP A 102 19.73 -2.25 -23.96
N ARG A 103 20.83 -1.52 -23.75
CA ARG A 103 21.54 -1.47 -22.46
C ARG A 103 20.68 -0.88 -21.33
N LEU A 104 19.92 0.18 -21.60
CA LEU A 104 19.04 0.81 -20.60
C LEU A 104 17.85 -0.09 -20.24
N LEU A 105 17.26 -0.79 -21.21
CA LEU A 105 16.20 -1.77 -20.99
C LEU A 105 16.68 -3.01 -20.21
N ALA A 106 17.96 -3.37 -20.34
CA ALA A 106 18.58 -4.43 -19.55
C ALA A 106 18.94 -3.98 -18.12
N SER A 107 19.00 -2.67 -17.86
CA SER A 107 19.34 -2.13 -16.55
C SER A 107 18.28 -2.45 -15.50
N PRO A 108 18.65 -2.85 -14.27
CA PRO A 108 17.70 -3.03 -13.18
C PRO A 108 17.00 -1.72 -12.77
N ARG A 109 17.52 -0.57 -13.19
CA ARG A 109 16.88 0.74 -12.95
C ARG A 109 15.62 0.94 -13.81
N HIS A 110 15.48 0.17 -14.89
CA HIS A 110 14.27 0.18 -15.73
C HIS A 110 13.03 -0.23 -14.94
N GLY A 111 13.06 -1.40 -14.27
CA GLY A 111 11.93 -1.85 -13.46
C GLY A 111 11.61 -0.90 -12.30
N GLU A 112 12.62 -0.30 -11.63
CA GLU A 112 12.38 0.71 -10.60
C GLU A 112 11.64 1.94 -11.15
N ARG A 113 12.00 2.42 -12.35
CA ARG A 113 11.34 3.56 -12.99
C ARG A 113 9.90 3.26 -13.39
N TRP A 114 9.68 2.13 -14.08
CA TRP A 114 8.39 1.80 -14.67
C TRP A 114 7.42 1.19 -13.66
N ALA A 115 7.91 0.57 -12.58
CA ALA A 115 7.07 0.17 -11.45
C ALA A 115 6.40 1.38 -10.78
N GLN A 116 7.07 2.53 -10.71
CA GLN A 116 6.45 3.74 -10.14
C GLN A 116 5.16 4.12 -10.89
N HIS A 117 5.17 4.07 -12.23
CA HIS A 117 3.98 4.38 -13.02
C HIS A 117 2.83 3.38 -12.78
N TRP A 118 3.15 2.08 -12.63
CA TRP A 118 2.16 1.07 -12.31
C TRP A 118 1.56 1.27 -10.91
N LEU A 119 2.40 1.53 -9.92
CA LEU A 119 1.98 1.76 -8.53
C LEU A 119 1.08 2.99 -8.38
N ASP A 120 1.28 4.03 -9.19
CA ASP A 120 0.40 5.21 -9.23
C ASP A 120 -1.00 4.89 -9.79
N VAL A 121 -1.07 4.07 -10.84
CA VAL A 121 -2.35 3.64 -11.44
C VAL A 121 -3.22 2.94 -10.41
N ILE A 122 -2.63 2.07 -9.60
CA ILE A 122 -3.35 1.27 -8.60
C ILE A 122 -3.37 1.93 -7.21
N ARG A 123 -2.82 3.14 -7.07
CA ARG A 123 -2.72 3.91 -5.80
C ARG A 123 -2.15 3.10 -4.64
N TRP A 124 -1.08 2.34 -4.92
CA TRP A 124 -0.39 1.56 -3.91
C TRP A 124 0.20 2.43 -2.81
N ALA A 125 0.03 1.99 -1.55
CA ALA A 125 0.64 2.58 -0.37
C ALA A 125 0.88 1.53 0.72
N GLU A 126 1.75 1.85 1.67
CA GLU A 126 2.09 1.00 2.82
C GLU A 126 1.25 1.34 4.06
N THR A 127 0.15 2.09 3.88
CA THR A 127 -0.87 2.35 4.91
C THR A 127 -2.28 2.21 4.35
N VAL A 128 -3.27 1.96 5.21
CA VAL A 128 -4.65 1.68 4.80
C VAL A 128 -5.40 2.94 4.32
N GLY A 129 -5.03 4.12 4.81
CA GLY A 129 -5.82 5.34 4.63
C GLY A 129 -6.93 5.48 5.67
N PHE A 130 -7.92 6.33 5.38
CA PHE A 130 -9.01 6.70 6.28
C PHE A 130 -8.49 7.24 7.63
N GLU A 131 -9.34 7.32 8.63
CA GLU A 131 -9.05 7.94 9.92
C GLU A 131 -7.90 7.27 10.66
N THR A 132 -7.85 5.93 10.67
CA THR A 132 -6.82 5.19 11.40
C THR A 132 -5.47 5.16 10.68
N ASN A 133 -5.46 5.26 9.36
CA ASN A 133 -4.28 5.19 8.50
C ASN A 133 -3.24 4.15 8.95
N GLY A 134 -3.72 2.96 9.37
CA GLY A 134 -2.89 1.88 9.92
C GLY A 134 -1.80 1.42 8.96
N GLU A 135 -0.64 0.97 9.49
CA GLU A 135 0.47 0.47 8.68
C GLU A 135 0.14 -0.88 8.04
N ARG A 136 0.56 -1.05 6.77
CA ARG A 136 0.63 -2.30 6.02
C ARG A 136 2.09 -2.75 5.94
N ALA A 137 2.63 -3.20 7.06
CA ALA A 137 4.06 -3.39 7.26
C ALA A 137 4.77 -4.21 6.16
N GLU A 138 4.07 -5.20 5.57
CA GLU A 138 4.61 -6.13 4.59
C GLU A 138 4.10 -5.87 3.15
N ALA A 139 3.54 -4.68 2.88
CA ALA A 139 3.06 -4.31 1.54
C ALA A 139 4.20 -4.07 0.53
N TRP A 140 5.43 -3.81 0.99
CA TRP A 140 6.61 -3.61 0.16
C TRP A 140 6.95 -4.82 -0.74
N HIS A 141 6.57 -6.03 -0.37
CA HIS A 141 6.75 -7.23 -1.18
C HIS A 141 6.08 -7.13 -2.56
N TYR A 142 4.90 -6.51 -2.63
CA TYR A 142 4.23 -6.28 -3.90
C TYR A 142 4.99 -5.28 -4.79
N ARG A 143 5.48 -4.17 -4.23
CA ARG A 143 6.33 -3.22 -4.96
C ARG A 143 7.55 -3.92 -5.55
N ASP A 144 8.22 -4.73 -4.75
CA ASP A 144 9.43 -5.45 -5.17
C ASP A 144 9.10 -6.50 -6.26
N TRP A 145 7.97 -7.18 -6.14
CA TRP A 145 7.48 -8.09 -7.17
C TRP A 145 7.25 -7.36 -8.50
N VAL A 146 6.59 -6.20 -8.49
CA VAL A 146 6.36 -5.39 -9.70
C VAL A 146 7.69 -4.99 -10.35
N ILE A 147 8.66 -4.50 -9.56
CA ILE A 147 10.01 -4.13 -10.05
C ILE A 147 10.68 -5.34 -10.70
N HIS A 148 10.62 -6.50 -10.05
CA HIS A 148 11.24 -7.73 -10.55
C HIS A 148 10.57 -8.20 -11.85
N ALA A 149 9.24 -8.24 -11.90
CA ALA A 149 8.46 -8.65 -13.07
C ALA A 149 8.77 -7.78 -14.31
N LEU A 150 8.86 -6.46 -14.13
CA LEU A 150 9.23 -5.54 -15.21
C LEU A 150 10.69 -5.69 -15.66
N ASN A 151 11.61 -5.93 -14.73
CA ASN A 151 13.02 -6.19 -15.07
C ASN A 151 13.20 -7.51 -15.81
N ALA A 152 12.45 -8.54 -15.44
CA ALA A 152 12.43 -9.83 -16.11
C ALA A 152 11.66 -9.82 -17.44
N ASP A 153 11.03 -8.69 -17.82
CA ASP A 153 10.15 -8.57 -18.97
C ASP A 153 9.04 -9.65 -18.96
N LEU A 154 8.45 -9.88 -17.75
CA LEU A 154 7.35 -10.83 -17.61
C LEU A 154 6.24 -10.48 -18.59
N PRO A 155 5.80 -11.38 -19.49
CA PRO A 155 4.72 -11.10 -20.43
C PRO A 155 3.48 -10.51 -19.72
N TYR A 156 2.93 -9.43 -20.27
CA TYR A 156 1.87 -8.68 -19.58
C TYR A 156 0.61 -9.50 -19.30
N ASP A 157 0.28 -10.46 -20.15
CA ASP A 157 -0.79 -11.43 -19.91
C ASP A 157 -0.54 -12.26 -18.64
N LYS A 158 0.69 -12.74 -18.44
CA LYS A 158 1.10 -13.44 -17.21
C LYS A 158 1.14 -12.49 -16.01
N PHE A 159 1.67 -11.27 -16.21
CA PHE A 159 1.67 -10.22 -15.18
C PHE A 159 0.26 -9.92 -14.65
N LEU A 160 -0.77 -9.91 -15.52
CA LEU A 160 -2.16 -9.75 -15.11
C LEU A 160 -2.71 -11.00 -14.42
N CYS A 161 -2.41 -12.19 -14.95
CA CYS A 161 -2.85 -13.45 -14.34
C CYS A 161 -2.30 -13.59 -12.92
N ASP A 162 -1.03 -13.26 -12.69
CA ASP A 162 -0.41 -13.31 -11.36
C ASP A 162 -1.08 -12.35 -10.39
N GLN A 163 -1.44 -11.15 -10.80
CA GLN A 163 -2.09 -10.16 -9.95
C GLN A 163 -3.54 -10.51 -9.60
N LEU A 164 -4.24 -11.23 -10.47
CA LEU A 164 -5.62 -11.64 -10.24
C LEU A 164 -5.74 -13.03 -9.58
N ALA A 165 -4.79 -13.92 -9.83
CA ALA A 165 -4.84 -15.33 -9.42
C ALA A 165 -3.48 -15.87 -8.95
N GLY A 166 -2.64 -15.05 -8.32
CA GLY A 166 -1.30 -15.41 -7.86
C GLY A 166 -1.25 -16.57 -6.87
N ASP A 167 -2.35 -16.81 -6.16
CA ASP A 167 -2.51 -17.99 -5.32
C ASP A 167 -2.61 -19.32 -6.11
N ILE A 168 -2.97 -19.27 -7.40
CA ILE A 168 -2.93 -20.40 -8.31
C ILE A 168 -1.60 -20.48 -9.06
N THR A 169 -1.11 -19.31 -9.54
CA THR A 169 0.12 -19.26 -10.36
C THR A 169 1.41 -19.35 -9.54
N GLY A 170 1.34 -19.25 -8.21
CA GLY A 170 2.50 -19.26 -7.31
C GLY A 170 3.09 -17.86 -7.02
N ALA A 171 2.50 -16.81 -7.55
CA ALA A 171 2.95 -15.42 -7.38
C ALA A 171 2.20 -14.71 -6.23
N ASP A 172 2.33 -15.20 -5.00
CA ASP A 172 1.57 -14.68 -3.85
C ASP A 172 1.72 -13.16 -3.65
N ALA A 173 2.92 -12.61 -3.87
CA ALA A 173 3.17 -11.18 -3.71
C ALA A 173 2.39 -10.32 -4.73
N ALA A 174 2.09 -10.86 -5.92
CA ALA A 174 1.30 -10.18 -6.95
C ALA A 174 -0.13 -9.86 -6.50
N LEU A 175 -0.68 -10.64 -5.58
CA LEU A 175 -2.02 -10.44 -5.02
C LEU A 175 -2.14 -9.14 -4.19
N GLY A 176 -1.03 -8.46 -3.91
CA GLY A 176 -1.02 -7.09 -3.38
C GLY A 176 -1.76 -6.09 -4.28
N PHE A 177 -1.88 -6.38 -5.58
CA PHE A 177 -2.70 -5.62 -6.52
C PHE A 177 -4.15 -5.48 -6.07
N LEU A 178 -4.78 -6.57 -5.66
CA LEU A 178 -6.19 -6.61 -5.28
C LEU A 178 -6.50 -5.82 -4.00
N VAL A 179 -5.48 -5.55 -3.18
CA VAL A 179 -5.61 -4.85 -1.90
C VAL A 179 -4.79 -3.54 -1.87
N ALA A 180 -4.37 -3.04 -3.03
CA ALA A 180 -3.54 -1.84 -3.13
C ALA A 180 -4.29 -0.55 -2.75
N GLY A 181 -5.60 -0.50 -2.97
CA GLY A 181 -6.45 0.67 -2.68
C GLY A 181 -6.61 0.98 -1.17
N PRO A 182 -7.16 2.15 -0.82
CA PRO A 182 -7.54 2.45 0.56
C PRO A 182 -8.59 1.45 1.06
N ALA A 183 -8.64 1.22 2.37
CA ALA A 183 -9.63 0.33 2.97
C ALA A 183 -10.02 0.82 4.37
N ASN A 184 -11.33 0.98 4.57
CA ASN A 184 -11.92 1.08 5.90
C ASN A 184 -12.40 -0.33 6.28
N LEU A 185 -11.56 -1.05 7.02
CA LEU A 185 -11.81 -2.46 7.30
C LEU A 185 -13.06 -2.63 8.18
N PRO A 186 -13.94 -3.62 7.90
CA PRO A 186 -15.16 -3.82 8.67
C PRO A 186 -14.97 -3.85 10.18
N GLY A 187 -13.85 -4.40 10.66
CA GLY A 187 -13.52 -4.44 12.09
C GLY A 187 -13.15 -3.08 12.71
N GLN A 188 -12.98 -2.03 11.91
CA GLN A 188 -12.66 -0.67 12.38
C GLN A 188 -13.90 0.22 12.56
N VAL A 189 -15.04 -0.17 12.00
CA VAL A 189 -16.29 0.60 12.02
C VAL A 189 -17.22 0.24 13.19
N GLY A 190 -16.74 -0.46 14.20
CA GLY A 190 -17.52 -0.87 15.37
C GLY A 190 -18.35 -2.15 15.13
N ARG A 191 -19.43 -2.29 15.88
CA ARG A 191 -20.31 -3.49 15.88
C ARG A 191 -21.65 -3.26 15.15
N ASP A 192 -21.86 -2.08 14.59
CA ASP A 192 -23.06 -1.76 13.84
C ASP A 192 -23.12 -2.56 12.53
N GLU A 193 -24.24 -3.26 12.29
CA GLU A 193 -24.37 -4.17 11.15
C GLU A 193 -24.38 -3.42 9.82
N GLU A 194 -25.04 -2.27 9.73
CA GLU A 194 -25.10 -1.46 8.51
C GLU A 194 -23.71 -0.91 8.18
N ALA A 195 -23.00 -0.36 9.18
CA ALA A 195 -21.65 0.16 9.00
C ALA A 195 -20.67 -0.95 8.54
N MET A 196 -20.74 -2.15 9.14
CA MET A 196 -19.91 -3.30 8.75
C MET A 196 -20.23 -3.76 7.32
N ARG A 197 -21.51 -3.81 6.93
CA ARG A 197 -21.91 -4.18 5.57
C ARG A 197 -21.50 -3.13 4.55
N SER A 198 -21.62 -1.85 4.88
CA SER A 198 -21.17 -0.74 4.04
C SER A 198 -19.66 -0.77 3.82
N ALA A 199 -18.87 -0.92 4.89
CA ALA A 199 -17.43 -1.07 4.80
C ALA A 199 -17.02 -2.26 3.91
N ARG A 200 -17.75 -3.38 4.01
CA ARG A 200 -17.50 -4.55 3.15
C ARG A 200 -17.82 -4.27 1.68
N GLN A 201 -18.90 -3.54 1.39
CA GLN A 201 -19.24 -3.13 0.02
C GLN A 201 -18.17 -2.19 -0.54
N ASP A 202 -17.61 -1.30 0.28
CA ASP A 202 -16.55 -0.37 -0.12
C ASP A 202 -15.23 -1.09 -0.42
N GLU A 203 -14.84 -2.10 0.39
CA GLU A 203 -13.69 -2.95 0.07
C GLU A 203 -13.81 -3.61 -1.31
N LEU A 204 -14.96 -4.20 -1.62
CA LEU A 204 -15.19 -4.88 -2.89
C LEU A 204 -15.28 -3.87 -4.06
N ASP A 205 -15.85 -2.69 -3.83
CA ASP A 205 -15.90 -1.61 -4.83
C ASP A 205 -14.48 -1.13 -5.18
N GLU A 206 -13.60 -1.01 -4.19
CA GLU A 206 -12.19 -0.66 -4.41
C GLU A 206 -11.46 -1.68 -5.30
N VAL A 207 -11.70 -2.98 -5.11
CA VAL A 207 -11.16 -4.03 -5.97
C VAL A 207 -11.68 -3.89 -7.40
N ILE A 208 -13.02 -3.70 -7.55
CA ILE A 208 -13.65 -3.55 -8.87
C ILE A 208 -13.11 -2.31 -9.60
N ARG A 209 -12.99 -1.17 -8.90
CA ARG A 209 -12.41 0.07 -9.46
C ARG A 209 -10.96 -0.14 -9.88
N THR A 210 -10.16 -0.80 -9.07
CA THR A 210 -8.76 -1.09 -9.39
C THR A 210 -8.65 -1.97 -10.64
N VAL A 211 -9.45 -3.03 -10.75
CA VAL A 211 -9.47 -3.91 -11.93
C VAL A 211 -10.01 -3.18 -13.16
N SER A 212 -11.18 -2.53 -13.04
CA SER A 212 -11.85 -1.93 -14.21
C SER A 212 -11.11 -0.72 -14.77
N GLN A 213 -10.74 0.24 -13.93
CA GLN A 213 -10.02 1.42 -14.39
C GLN A 213 -8.54 1.12 -14.65
N GLY A 214 -7.94 0.25 -13.82
CA GLY A 214 -6.53 -0.14 -13.93
C GLY A 214 -6.23 -1.01 -15.15
N LEU A 215 -7.07 -1.97 -15.49
CA LEU A 215 -6.81 -2.92 -16.56
C LEU A 215 -7.63 -2.65 -17.83
N LEU A 216 -8.85 -2.15 -17.68
CA LEU A 216 -9.81 -2.02 -18.78
C LEU A 216 -10.07 -0.57 -19.21
N GLY A 217 -9.67 0.42 -18.40
CA GLY A 217 -10.02 1.81 -18.66
C GLY A 217 -11.53 2.04 -18.70
N LEU A 218 -12.29 1.38 -17.82
CA LEU A 218 -13.74 1.54 -17.71
C LEU A 218 -14.15 1.95 -16.29
N THR A 219 -15.18 2.79 -16.21
CA THR A 219 -15.71 3.33 -14.94
C THR A 219 -16.85 2.45 -14.38
N ILE A 220 -16.65 1.12 -14.31
CA ILE A 220 -17.67 0.13 -13.89
C ILE A 220 -18.25 0.45 -12.50
N GLY A 221 -17.45 1.04 -11.58
CA GLY A 221 -17.91 1.45 -10.26
C GLY A 221 -19.13 2.36 -10.24
N CYS A 222 -19.41 3.12 -11.31
CA CYS A 222 -20.61 3.94 -11.45
C CYS A 222 -21.90 3.09 -11.45
N ALA A 223 -21.79 1.83 -11.87
CA ALA A 223 -22.93 0.90 -11.91
C ALA A 223 -23.28 0.26 -10.54
N ARG A 224 -22.62 0.64 -9.45
CA ARG A 224 -22.94 0.17 -8.08
C ARG A 224 -24.37 0.53 -7.66
N CYS A 225 -24.85 1.73 -8.00
CA CYS A 225 -26.14 2.24 -7.52
C CYS A 225 -27.26 2.19 -8.56
N HIS A 226 -26.95 2.25 -9.85
CA HIS A 226 -27.88 2.27 -10.98
C HIS A 226 -27.15 1.82 -12.24
N ASP A 227 -27.83 1.49 -13.31
CA ASP A 227 -27.20 1.20 -14.61
C ASP A 227 -26.30 2.36 -15.02
N HIS A 228 -25.12 2.07 -15.60
CA HIS A 228 -24.16 3.10 -15.98
C HIS A 228 -24.81 4.09 -16.96
N LYS A 229 -24.68 5.39 -16.66
CA LYS A 229 -25.43 6.44 -17.37
C LYS A 229 -25.15 6.48 -18.88
N PHE A 230 -23.93 6.17 -19.30
CA PHE A 230 -23.46 6.36 -20.66
C PHE A 230 -23.03 5.06 -21.35
N ASP A 231 -22.33 4.20 -20.62
CA ASP A 231 -21.83 2.94 -21.15
C ASP A 231 -22.84 1.81 -20.95
N PRO A 232 -22.87 0.79 -21.82
CA PRO A 232 -23.81 -0.31 -21.72
C PRO A 232 -23.41 -1.33 -20.63
N ILE A 233 -23.32 -0.86 -19.41
CA ILE A 233 -22.96 -1.62 -18.20
C ILE A 233 -24.14 -1.53 -17.22
N LEU A 234 -24.76 -2.65 -16.94
CA LEU A 234 -25.90 -2.70 -16.04
C LEU A 234 -25.45 -2.80 -14.57
N GLN A 235 -26.31 -2.40 -13.64
CA GLN A 235 -26.08 -2.60 -12.21
C GLN A 235 -25.83 -4.08 -11.89
N ARG A 236 -26.56 -4.99 -12.53
CA ARG A 236 -26.35 -6.43 -12.39
C ARG A 236 -24.97 -6.89 -12.82
N ASP A 237 -24.34 -6.24 -13.80
CA ASP A 237 -23.00 -6.56 -14.28
C ASP A 237 -21.94 -6.19 -13.21
N TYR A 238 -22.13 -5.05 -12.52
CA TYR A 238 -21.30 -4.66 -11.39
C TYR A 238 -21.33 -5.71 -10.27
N TYR A 239 -22.51 -6.17 -9.85
CA TYR A 239 -22.61 -7.19 -8.80
C TYR A 239 -22.20 -8.58 -9.27
N GLY A 240 -22.37 -8.90 -10.57
CA GLY A 240 -21.77 -10.10 -11.17
C GLY A 240 -20.25 -10.10 -11.05
N MET A 241 -19.62 -8.98 -11.36
CA MET A 241 -18.19 -8.81 -11.19
C MET A 241 -17.76 -8.81 -9.70
N GLN A 242 -18.57 -8.21 -8.81
CA GLN A 242 -18.35 -8.29 -7.37
C GLN A 242 -18.34 -9.74 -6.86
N ALA A 243 -19.22 -10.60 -7.41
CA ALA A 243 -19.27 -12.01 -7.05
C ALA A 243 -18.02 -12.80 -7.43
N VAL A 244 -17.20 -12.31 -8.38
CA VAL A 244 -15.89 -12.90 -8.70
C VAL A 244 -14.93 -12.75 -7.52
N PHE A 245 -15.04 -11.67 -6.74
CA PHE A 245 -14.16 -11.31 -5.62
C PHE A 245 -14.80 -11.46 -4.24
N ALA A 246 -15.95 -12.13 -4.13
CA ALA A 246 -16.77 -12.17 -2.91
C ALA A 246 -16.05 -12.78 -1.69
N GLY A 247 -15.10 -13.70 -1.89
CA GLY A 247 -14.30 -14.29 -0.82
C GLY A 247 -13.01 -13.54 -0.47
N LEU A 248 -12.69 -12.47 -1.20
CA LEU A 248 -11.47 -11.69 -0.97
C LEU A 248 -11.52 -10.99 0.39
N ARG A 249 -10.38 -10.98 1.11
CA ARG A 249 -10.15 -10.26 2.36
C ARG A 249 -8.81 -9.53 2.31
N TYR A 250 -8.77 -8.34 2.88
CA TYR A 250 -7.56 -7.56 3.09
C TYR A 250 -6.79 -8.10 4.29
N GLY A 251 -5.47 -8.18 4.23
CA GLY A 251 -4.66 -8.54 5.39
C GLY A 251 -3.33 -9.18 5.04
N ASN A 252 -2.67 -9.69 6.07
CA ASN A 252 -1.45 -10.45 5.92
C ASN A 252 -1.76 -11.91 5.55
N ARG A 253 -0.95 -12.45 4.66
CA ARG A 253 -0.96 -13.86 4.32
C ARG A 253 0.46 -14.43 4.32
N ARG A 254 0.56 -15.74 4.50
CA ARG A 254 1.84 -16.44 4.43
C ARG A 254 2.36 -16.48 3.00
N LEU A 255 3.63 -16.14 2.81
CA LEU A 255 4.35 -16.31 1.55
C LEU A 255 4.71 -17.80 1.40
N ARG A 256 4.49 -18.38 0.21
CA ARG A 256 4.86 -19.75 -0.13
C ARG A 256 6.21 -19.80 -0.87
N GLY A 257 6.80 -20.99 -0.99
CA GLY A 257 8.05 -21.22 -1.71
C GLY A 257 9.28 -21.30 -0.80
N GLU A 258 10.48 -21.28 -1.38
CA GLU A 258 11.75 -21.52 -0.71
C GLU A 258 11.96 -20.70 0.57
N GLN A 259 11.62 -19.42 0.58
CA GLN A 259 11.73 -18.58 1.78
C GLN A 259 10.88 -19.10 2.94
N ASN A 260 9.69 -19.61 2.65
CA ASN A 260 8.84 -20.21 3.67
C ASN A 260 9.45 -21.52 4.19
N ASP A 261 10.02 -22.33 3.32
CA ASP A 261 10.61 -23.62 3.68
C ASP A 261 11.85 -23.42 4.55
N GLU A 262 12.68 -22.42 4.27
CA GLU A 262 13.80 -22.02 5.12
C GLU A 262 13.34 -21.59 6.52
N TRP A 263 12.28 -20.79 6.63
CA TRP A 263 11.73 -20.37 7.92
C TRP A 263 11.15 -21.54 8.70
N THR A 264 10.36 -22.39 8.08
CA THR A 264 9.71 -23.52 8.74
C THR A 264 10.68 -24.62 9.15
N SER A 265 11.82 -24.75 8.48
CA SER A 265 12.87 -25.72 8.86
C SER A 265 13.45 -25.47 10.26
N GLN A 266 13.35 -24.23 10.77
CA GLN A 266 13.84 -23.85 12.10
C GLN A 266 12.84 -24.19 13.22
N VAL A 267 11.56 -24.45 12.89
CA VAL A 267 10.49 -24.68 13.87
C VAL A 267 10.79 -25.85 14.83
N PRO A 268 11.20 -27.05 14.37
CA PRO A 268 11.45 -28.17 15.28
C PRO A 268 12.53 -27.89 16.34
N ALA A 269 13.63 -27.25 15.93
CA ALA A 269 14.71 -26.89 16.86
C ALA A 269 14.24 -25.89 17.92
N LYS A 270 13.44 -24.91 17.52
CA LYS A 270 12.88 -23.89 18.42
C LYS A 270 11.82 -24.48 19.36
N GLN A 271 11.00 -25.43 18.90
CA GLN A 271 10.05 -26.17 19.74
C GLN A 271 10.76 -26.97 20.82
N LYS A 272 11.85 -27.67 20.47
CA LYS A 272 12.69 -28.38 21.44
C LYS A 272 13.28 -27.44 22.48
N GLN A 273 13.87 -26.32 22.04
CA GLN A 273 14.41 -25.30 22.95
C GLN A 273 13.33 -24.80 23.94
N LEU A 274 12.14 -24.53 23.46
CA LEU A 274 11.03 -24.08 24.31
C LEU A 274 10.60 -25.16 25.31
N ALA A 275 10.53 -26.42 24.89
CA ALA A 275 10.18 -27.53 25.77
C ALA A 275 11.22 -27.69 26.89
N ASP A 276 12.51 -27.66 26.58
CA ASP A 276 13.59 -27.75 27.56
C ASP A 276 13.54 -26.60 28.60
N LEU A 277 13.25 -25.36 28.13
CA LEU A 277 13.08 -24.20 29.02
C LEU A 277 11.87 -24.33 29.96
N LYS A 278 10.75 -24.86 29.45
CA LYS A 278 9.54 -25.11 30.28
C LYS A 278 9.77 -26.20 31.31
N ILE A 279 10.47 -27.28 30.98
CA ILE A 279 10.86 -28.33 31.92
C ILE A 279 11.75 -27.72 33.03
N LYS A 280 12.73 -26.90 32.65
CA LYS A 280 13.60 -26.21 33.62
C LYS A 280 12.80 -25.31 34.57
N LEU A 281 11.81 -24.56 34.03
CA LEU A 281 10.95 -23.70 34.86
C LEU A 281 10.12 -24.49 35.85
N GLU A 282 9.50 -25.61 35.43
CA GLU A 282 8.72 -26.46 36.28
C GLU A 282 9.57 -27.16 37.35
N THR A 283 10.78 -27.57 37.02
CA THR A 283 11.75 -28.11 38.00
C THR A 283 12.10 -27.07 39.08
N GLN A 284 12.41 -25.83 38.65
CA GLN A 284 12.70 -24.75 39.63
C GLN A 284 11.46 -24.41 40.46
N ARG A 285 10.27 -24.35 39.86
CA ARG A 285 9.01 -24.13 40.60
C ARG A 285 8.80 -25.17 41.69
N GLY A 286 9.03 -26.45 41.39
CA GLY A 286 8.93 -27.52 42.37
C GLY A 286 9.96 -27.41 43.50
N GLN A 287 11.22 -27.12 43.17
CA GLN A 287 12.31 -26.94 44.14
C GLN A 287 12.10 -25.74 45.10
N LEU A 288 11.45 -24.67 44.56
CA LEU A 288 11.16 -23.46 45.33
C LEU A 288 9.76 -23.47 45.99
N GLU A 289 9.04 -24.57 45.88
CA GLU A 289 7.67 -24.77 46.42
C GLU A 289 6.68 -23.66 46.05
N LEU A 290 6.83 -23.11 44.80
CA LEU A 290 5.94 -22.08 44.33
C LEU A 290 4.65 -22.69 43.72
N ARG A 291 3.51 -22.06 43.99
CA ARG A 291 2.27 -22.38 43.30
C ARG A 291 2.34 -22.02 41.81
N LYS A 292 1.46 -22.60 40.96
CA LYS A 292 1.36 -22.29 39.52
C LYS A 292 1.05 -20.80 39.32
N PRO A 293 1.42 -20.23 38.16
CA PRO A 293 1.06 -18.87 37.80
C PRO A 293 -0.47 -18.69 37.73
N LEU A 294 -0.90 -17.46 37.84
CA LEU A 294 -2.29 -17.06 37.62
C LEU A 294 -2.74 -17.42 36.18
N ASP A 295 -3.98 -17.85 36.01
CA ASP A 295 -4.63 -18.08 34.73
C ASP A 295 -5.60 -16.92 34.39
N SER A 296 -6.37 -16.99 33.31
CA SER A 296 -7.40 -16.02 32.94
C SER A 296 -8.62 -16.01 33.87
N VAL A 297 -8.92 -17.16 34.46
CA VAL A 297 -9.85 -17.30 35.59
C VAL A 297 -9.04 -17.79 36.80
N HIS A 298 -9.02 -17.02 37.81
CA HIS A 298 -8.16 -17.28 38.96
C HIS A 298 -8.97 -17.61 40.22
N SER A 299 -8.62 -18.69 40.90
CA SER A 299 -9.25 -19.10 42.15
C SER A 299 -8.21 -19.30 43.25
N ASP A 300 -8.46 -18.75 44.41
CA ASP A 300 -7.72 -19.02 45.65
C ASP A 300 -8.66 -19.67 46.67
N GLU A 301 -8.30 -20.88 47.10
CA GLU A 301 -8.97 -21.59 48.17
C GLU A 301 -8.26 -21.33 49.50
N PHE A 302 -9.03 -21.23 50.57
CA PHE A 302 -8.52 -21.02 51.92
C PHE A 302 -9.42 -21.71 52.99
N ALA A 303 -8.94 -21.85 54.22
CA ALA A 303 -9.72 -22.37 55.32
C ALA A 303 -11.01 -21.53 55.52
N PRO A 304 -12.17 -22.18 55.73
CA PRO A 304 -13.42 -21.48 55.88
C PRO A 304 -13.33 -20.36 56.93
N VAL A 305 -13.79 -19.17 56.58
CA VAL A 305 -13.75 -17.97 57.45
C VAL A 305 -15.04 -17.17 57.27
N THR A 306 -15.68 -16.80 58.39
CA THR A 306 -16.85 -15.94 58.37
C THR A 306 -16.42 -14.48 58.25
N ALA A 307 -17.02 -13.78 57.24
CA ALA A 307 -16.67 -12.42 56.87
C ALA A 307 -17.89 -11.55 56.57
N ARG A 308 -17.77 -10.23 56.87
CA ARG A 308 -18.75 -9.20 56.48
C ARG A 308 -18.37 -8.53 55.17
N ALA A 309 -17.08 -8.55 54.84
CA ALA A 309 -16.59 -7.94 53.63
C ALA A 309 -15.31 -8.65 53.19
N ILE A 310 -14.98 -8.49 51.90
CA ILE A 310 -13.72 -8.93 51.28
C ILE A 310 -13.08 -7.79 50.54
N ARG A 311 -11.74 -7.70 50.59
CA ARG A 311 -11.01 -6.73 49.75
C ARG A 311 -9.82 -7.38 49.06
N MET A 312 -9.53 -6.95 47.84
CA MET A 312 -8.31 -7.26 47.09
C MET A 312 -7.47 -5.99 47.01
N ASN A 313 -6.28 -6.01 47.60
CA ASN A 313 -5.32 -4.92 47.52
C ASN A 313 -4.32 -5.27 46.41
N ILE A 314 -4.41 -4.59 45.26
CA ILE A 314 -3.53 -4.75 44.10
C ILE A 314 -2.35 -3.80 44.26
N ARG A 315 -1.11 -4.33 44.30
CA ARG A 315 0.11 -3.55 44.39
C ARG A 315 0.73 -3.28 43.03
N ALA A 316 0.58 -4.22 42.08
CA ALA A 316 1.06 -4.07 40.68
C ALA A 316 0.31 -4.98 39.72
N THR A 317 0.27 -4.57 38.46
CA THR A 317 -0.21 -5.38 37.33
C THR A 317 0.96 -5.93 36.54
N ALA A 318 0.72 -6.96 35.72
CA ALA A 318 1.73 -7.63 34.91
C ALA A 318 2.42 -6.72 33.88
N ASN A 319 1.74 -5.69 33.39
CA ASN A 319 2.21 -4.76 32.36
C ASN A 319 2.37 -3.30 32.85
N GLY A 320 2.19 -3.06 34.17
CA GLY A 320 2.28 -1.72 34.77
C GLY A 320 1.09 -0.78 34.45
N SER A 321 0.10 -1.22 33.65
CA SER A 321 -1.09 -0.44 33.32
C SER A 321 -2.13 -0.48 34.46
N ALA A 322 -3.24 0.27 34.30
CA ALA A 322 -4.34 0.29 35.26
C ALA A 322 -4.97 -1.10 35.40
N ALA A 323 -5.19 -1.54 36.65
CA ALA A 323 -5.79 -2.84 36.93
C ALA A 323 -7.19 -2.96 36.33
N SER A 324 -7.52 -4.15 35.81
CA SER A 324 -8.78 -4.42 35.13
C SER A 324 -9.28 -5.83 35.46
N LEU A 325 -10.54 -5.94 35.88
CA LEU A 325 -11.23 -7.21 36.13
C LEU A 325 -12.62 -7.19 35.53
N TYR A 326 -13.07 -8.33 34.98
CA TYR A 326 -14.45 -8.50 34.54
C TYR A 326 -15.40 -8.85 35.66
N GLU A 327 -14.98 -9.77 36.57
CA GLU A 327 -15.84 -10.27 37.67
C GLU A 327 -14.99 -10.65 38.89
N PHE A 328 -15.55 -10.47 40.08
CA PHE A 328 -14.98 -10.87 41.36
C PHE A 328 -16.02 -11.61 42.19
N GLU A 329 -15.77 -12.87 42.46
CA GLU A 329 -16.68 -13.80 43.15
C GLU A 329 -16.12 -14.25 44.50
N ALA A 330 -16.98 -14.37 45.52
CA ALA A 330 -16.63 -14.89 46.83
C ALA A 330 -17.53 -16.08 47.21
N TRP A 331 -16.99 -17.28 47.15
CA TRP A 331 -17.73 -18.51 47.27
C TRP A 331 -17.81 -18.99 48.71
N THR A 332 -19.04 -19.21 49.18
CA THR A 332 -19.34 -19.76 50.51
C THR A 332 -19.14 -21.27 50.55
N THR A 333 -19.17 -21.87 51.75
CA THR A 333 -19.07 -23.33 51.95
C THR A 333 -20.23 -24.10 51.29
N ASP A 334 -21.39 -23.51 51.17
CA ASP A 334 -22.58 -24.10 50.51
C ASP A 334 -22.63 -23.85 48.99
N GLY A 335 -21.64 -23.12 48.41
CA GLY A 335 -21.55 -22.88 46.99
C GLY A 335 -22.28 -21.63 46.49
N THR A 336 -22.71 -20.75 47.39
CA THR A 336 -23.32 -19.46 47.01
C THR A 336 -22.22 -18.41 46.75
N ASN A 337 -22.38 -17.56 45.71
CA ASN A 337 -21.53 -16.38 45.48
C ASN A 337 -22.03 -15.21 46.36
N ALA A 338 -21.36 -14.99 47.49
CA ALA A 338 -21.71 -13.92 48.42
C ALA A 338 -21.37 -12.50 47.90
N ALA A 339 -20.56 -12.38 46.84
CA ALA A 339 -20.17 -11.11 46.23
C ALA A 339 -21.17 -10.59 45.22
N LEU A 340 -22.17 -11.39 44.81
CA LEU A 340 -23.10 -11.04 43.74
C LEU A 340 -23.99 -9.84 44.11
N ALA A 341 -23.98 -8.78 43.30
CA ALA A 341 -24.74 -7.56 43.55
C ALA A 341 -26.27 -7.81 43.59
N SER A 342 -26.81 -8.73 42.80
CA SER A 342 -28.23 -9.13 42.86
C SER A 342 -28.61 -9.82 44.15
N GLY A 343 -27.64 -10.33 44.92
CA GLY A 343 -27.79 -10.85 46.28
C GLY A 343 -27.68 -9.78 47.39
N GLY A 344 -27.55 -8.51 47.04
CA GLY A 344 -27.44 -7.37 47.92
C GLY A 344 -26.01 -7.00 48.34
N ALA A 345 -24.97 -7.62 47.75
CA ALA A 345 -23.58 -7.22 47.97
C ALA A 345 -23.29 -5.84 47.36
N ARG A 346 -22.39 -5.08 47.98
CA ARG A 346 -22.05 -3.72 47.55
C ARG A 346 -20.55 -3.63 47.18
N PRO A 347 -20.23 -3.60 45.90
CA PRO A 347 -18.87 -3.39 45.43
C PRO A 347 -18.41 -1.93 45.62
N SER A 348 -17.13 -1.72 45.84
CA SER A 348 -16.46 -0.42 45.83
C SER A 348 -15.01 -0.60 45.42
N ALA A 349 -14.40 0.44 44.88
CA ALA A 349 -13.01 0.40 44.46
C ALA A 349 -12.30 1.75 44.70
N SER A 350 -10.94 1.73 44.69
CA SER A 350 -10.11 2.92 44.88
C SER A 350 -10.39 4.03 43.85
N SER A 351 -10.76 3.65 42.65
CA SER A 351 -11.04 4.54 41.52
C SER A 351 -11.61 3.73 40.36
N PHE A 352 -12.16 4.42 39.35
CA PHE A 352 -12.54 3.85 38.07
C PHE A 352 -12.23 4.83 36.91
N ALA A 353 -12.03 4.30 35.72
CA ALA A 353 -11.70 5.11 34.53
C ALA A 353 -12.93 5.85 34.02
N LEU A 354 -12.92 7.18 34.12
CA LEU A 354 -14.04 8.06 33.73
C LEU A 354 -14.33 8.09 32.21
N ALA A 355 -13.49 7.49 31.39
CA ALA A 355 -13.58 7.60 29.91
C ALA A 355 -14.84 6.98 29.28
N ASN A 356 -15.53 6.06 29.99
CA ASN A 356 -16.83 5.49 29.61
C ASN A 356 -17.55 5.04 30.88
N GLN A 357 -18.81 5.43 31.03
CA GLN A 357 -19.70 4.99 32.12
C GLN A 357 -19.84 3.46 32.24
N THR A 358 -19.26 2.70 31.30
CA THR A 358 -19.28 1.23 31.25
C THR A 358 -18.08 0.56 31.97
N ARG A 359 -17.21 1.31 32.69
CA ARG A 359 -16.04 0.77 33.39
C ARG A 359 -16.09 0.95 34.91
N ASP A 360 -17.26 1.02 35.43
CA ASP A 360 -17.55 1.26 36.85
C ASP A 360 -17.20 0.05 37.71
N PHE A 361 -17.08 0.26 39.04
CA PHE A 361 -16.87 -0.81 40.01
C PHE A 361 -18.11 -1.74 40.14
N GLU A 362 -19.30 -1.32 39.74
CA GLU A 362 -20.49 -2.17 39.70
C GLU A 362 -20.33 -3.39 38.80
N ASN A 363 -19.47 -3.29 37.76
CA ASN A 363 -19.14 -4.42 36.85
C ASN A 363 -18.34 -5.54 37.54
N LEU A 364 -17.85 -5.32 38.76
CA LEU A 364 -17.06 -6.33 39.49
C LEU A 364 -17.89 -7.50 40.05
N THR A 365 -19.21 -7.33 40.17
CA THR A 365 -20.09 -8.29 40.88
C THR A 365 -21.45 -8.40 40.19
N ASP A 366 -21.54 -8.12 38.91
CA ASP A 366 -22.79 -8.19 38.11
C ASP A 366 -23.13 -9.61 37.64
N GLY A 367 -22.21 -10.58 37.81
CA GLY A 367 -22.35 -11.97 37.38
C GLY A 367 -22.04 -12.19 35.90
N SER A 368 -21.53 -11.21 35.22
CA SER A 368 -21.28 -11.26 33.76
C SER A 368 -19.81 -11.59 33.42
N VAL A 369 -19.58 -12.82 33.00
CA VAL A 369 -18.24 -13.32 32.63
C VAL A 369 -18.00 -13.45 31.12
N ASP A 370 -19.03 -13.28 30.28
CA ASP A 370 -18.87 -13.30 28.82
C ASP A 370 -18.22 -12.00 28.32
N ARG A 371 -16.94 -12.06 28.02
CA ARG A 371 -16.11 -10.94 27.53
C ARG A 371 -16.65 -10.24 26.28
N ARG A 372 -17.60 -10.83 25.57
CA ARG A 372 -18.25 -10.20 24.41
C ARG A 372 -19.39 -9.27 24.80
N GLN A 373 -19.94 -9.44 26.00
CA GLN A 373 -21.11 -8.70 26.51
C GLN A 373 -20.79 -7.94 27.80
N ALA A 374 -19.90 -8.46 28.64
CA ALA A 374 -19.49 -7.84 29.89
C ALA A 374 -18.53 -6.66 29.70
N PHE A 375 -18.59 -5.69 30.57
CA PHE A 375 -17.64 -4.60 30.66
C PHE A 375 -16.76 -4.79 31.91
N PRO A 376 -15.41 -4.66 31.80
CA PRO A 376 -14.55 -4.78 32.94
C PRO A 376 -14.55 -3.50 33.79
N TRP A 377 -14.41 -3.63 35.10
CA TRP A 377 -13.89 -2.53 35.90
C TRP A 377 -12.45 -2.24 35.51
N VAL A 378 -12.10 -0.94 35.44
CA VAL A 378 -10.74 -0.48 35.14
C VAL A 378 -10.40 0.66 36.10
N ALA A 379 -9.29 0.54 36.84
CA ALA A 379 -8.80 1.61 37.69
C ALA A 379 -8.45 2.88 36.89
N ALA A 380 -8.58 4.05 37.50
CA ALA A 380 -8.33 5.32 36.84
C ALA A 380 -6.87 5.53 36.40
N LYS A 381 -5.92 4.91 37.11
CA LYS A 381 -4.47 5.04 36.88
C LYS A 381 -3.75 3.70 37.05
N GLY A 382 -2.62 3.55 36.35
CA GLY A 382 -1.68 2.46 36.64
C GLY A 382 -1.07 2.57 38.03
N GLY A 383 -0.60 1.43 38.58
CA GLY A 383 -0.03 1.32 39.92
C GLY A 383 -0.95 0.59 40.91
N SER A 384 -0.92 0.98 42.18
CA SER A 384 -1.72 0.35 43.19
C SER A 384 -3.20 0.73 43.13
N ALA A 385 -4.04 -0.26 43.32
CA ALA A 385 -5.50 -0.12 43.41
C ALA A 385 -6.05 -1.08 44.47
N TRP A 386 -7.29 -0.85 44.89
CA TRP A 386 -8.02 -1.81 45.73
C TRP A 386 -9.46 -1.92 45.24
N LEU A 387 -10.03 -3.10 45.43
CA LEU A 387 -11.46 -3.34 45.36
C LEU A 387 -11.94 -3.98 46.64
N ARG A 388 -13.20 -3.72 47.00
CA ARG A 388 -13.87 -4.22 48.20
C ARG A 388 -15.31 -4.56 47.88
N VAL A 389 -15.81 -5.66 48.45
CA VAL A 389 -17.22 -6.05 48.42
C VAL A 389 -17.70 -6.23 49.83
N ASP A 390 -18.71 -5.44 50.22
CA ASP A 390 -19.44 -5.59 51.49
C ASP A 390 -20.65 -6.52 51.26
N PHE A 391 -20.73 -7.61 52.00
CA PHE A 391 -21.83 -8.59 51.87
C PHE A 391 -23.10 -8.11 52.53
N ALA A 392 -24.26 -8.54 52.02
CA ALA A 392 -25.56 -8.21 52.58
C ALA A 392 -25.67 -8.75 54.04
N GLU A 393 -25.18 -9.97 54.26
CA GLU A 393 -25.12 -10.63 55.54
C GLU A 393 -23.73 -11.31 55.72
N PRO A 394 -23.25 -11.53 56.96
CA PRO A 394 -22.01 -12.26 57.15
C PRO A 394 -22.04 -13.64 56.54
N ALA A 395 -21.04 -13.96 55.69
CA ALA A 395 -20.96 -15.20 54.92
C ALA A 395 -19.69 -16.00 55.28
N THR A 396 -19.80 -17.33 55.38
CA THR A 396 -18.63 -18.20 55.61
C THR A 396 -18.02 -18.59 54.26
N LEU A 397 -16.92 -17.94 53.92
CA LEU A 397 -16.22 -18.09 52.64
C LEU A 397 -15.20 -19.24 52.70
N LYS A 398 -15.01 -19.95 51.57
CA LYS A 398 -13.99 -21.00 51.39
C LYS A 398 -13.05 -20.70 50.19
N SER A 399 -13.48 -19.86 49.25
CA SER A 399 -12.67 -19.51 48.09
C SER A 399 -13.13 -18.20 47.46
N ILE A 400 -12.26 -17.65 46.63
CA ILE A 400 -12.55 -16.54 45.73
C ILE A 400 -12.23 -16.95 44.31
N THR A 401 -12.95 -16.37 43.34
CA THR A 401 -12.63 -16.46 41.94
C THR A 401 -12.70 -15.06 41.34
N TRP A 402 -11.79 -14.74 40.44
CA TRP A 402 -11.88 -13.50 39.70
C TRP A 402 -11.44 -13.70 38.25
N HIS A 403 -11.98 -12.89 37.32
CA HIS A 403 -11.79 -12.95 35.89
C HIS A 403 -10.96 -11.76 35.41
N ASP A 404 -9.85 -12.02 34.73
CA ASP A 404 -8.92 -10.97 34.32
C ASP A 404 -9.51 -10.10 33.18
N GLY A 405 -9.23 -8.79 33.26
CA GLY A 405 -9.43 -7.83 32.17
C GLY A 405 -8.18 -7.67 31.28
N SER A 406 -8.03 -6.50 30.70
CA SER A 406 -6.90 -6.18 29.80
C SER A 406 -5.56 -5.98 30.51
N SER A 407 -5.55 -5.74 31.82
CA SER A 407 -4.36 -5.54 32.64
C SER A 407 -4.49 -6.30 33.94
N VAL A 408 -3.78 -7.41 34.02
CA VAL A 408 -3.97 -8.43 35.05
C VAL A 408 -3.25 -8.05 36.34
N PRO A 409 -3.92 -8.08 37.52
CA PRO A 409 -3.26 -8.00 38.85
C PRO A 409 -2.20 -9.11 39.01
N ALA A 410 -0.95 -8.73 39.16
CA ALA A 410 0.18 -9.67 39.28
C ALA A 410 0.84 -9.66 40.64
N ASP A 411 0.58 -8.64 41.46
CA ASP A 411 0.98 -8.57 42.88
C ASP A 411 -0.20 -8.06 43.70
N TYR A 412 -0.80 -8.95 44.51
CA TYR A 412 -1.96 -8.61 45.31
C TYR A 412 -2.02 -9.42 46.63
N THR A 413 -2.83 -8.90 47.56
CA THR A 413 -3.32 -9.63 48.72
C THR A 413 -4.83 -9.58 48.78
N ILE A 414 -5.45 -10.66 49.26
CA ILE A 414 -6.88 -10.72 49.56
C ILE A 414 -7.06 -10.86 51.05
N GLU A 415 -7.94 -10.03 51.59
CA GLU A 415 -8.25 -9.98 53.01
C GLU A 415 -9.76 -9.99 53.19
N VAL A 416 -10.21 -10.66 54.25
CA VAL A 416 -11.61 -10.69 54.69
C VAL A 416 -11.77 -9.92 55.98
N GLN A 417 -12.87 -9.17 56.15
CA GLN A 417 -13.22 -8.50 57.39
C GLN A 417 -14.10 -9.42 58.22
N ARG A 418 -13.57 -9.86 59.34
CA ARG A 418 -14.29 -10.72 60.29
C ARG A 418 -15.43 -9.95 61.00
N PRO A 419 -16.39 -10.65 61.61
CA PRO A 419 -17.48 -10.00 62.36
C PRO A 419 -17.02 -9.06 63.51
N ASP A 420 -15.83 -9.31 64.06
CA ASP A 420 -15.19 -8.44 65.05
C ASP A 420 -14.56 -7.16 64.52
N GLY A 421 -14.60 -6.99 63.15
CA GLY A 421 -14.05 -5.83 62.44
C GLY A 421 -12.59 -5.98 62.04
N GLU A 422 -11.88 -7.00 62.48
CA GLU A 422 -10.47 -7.23 62.13
C GLU A 422 -10.31 -7.77 60.71
N TRP A 423 -9.24 -7.36 59.98
CA TRP A 423 -8.91 -7.84 58.67
C TRP A 423 -7.94 -9.01 58.72
N GLN A 424 -8.31 -10.15 58.18
CA GLN A 424 -7.50 -11.35 58.03
C GLN A 424 -7.10 -11.57 56.57
N ARG A 425 -5.78 -11.71 56.30
CA ARG A 425 -5.26 -12.08 54.98
C ARG A 425 -5.56 -13.56 54.69
N VAL A 426 -6.23 -13.86 53.58
CA VAL A 426 -6.63 -15.23 53.18
C VAL A 426 -5.91 -15.71 51.92
N ALA A 427 -5.48 -14.79 51.03
CA ALA A 427 -4.70 -15.14 49.83
C ALA A 427 -3.69 -14.05 49.46
N HIS A 428 -2.65 -14.45 48.72
CA HIS A 428 -1.60 -13.55 48.20
C HIS A 428 -0.86 -14.18 47.00
N THR A 429 -0.08 -13.36 46.30
CA THR A 429 0.72 -13.80 45.14
C THR A 429 2.18 -14.11 45.47
N GLU A 430 2.65 -13.86 46.70
CA GLU A 430 4.06 -13.95 47.10
C GLU A 430 4.64 -15.38 47.06
N ASP A 431 3.79 -16.41 46.97
CA ASP A 431 4.12 -17.82 46.83
C ASP A 431 3.80 -18.41 45.46
N ARG A 432 3.57 -17.55 44.46
CA ARG A 432 3.22 -17.97 43.10
C ARG A 432 4.31 -17.65 42.08
N LEU A 433 4.48 -18.54 41.11
CA LEU A 433 5.28 -18.27 39.94
C LEU A 433 4.70 -17.08 39.17
N PRO A 434 5.51 -16.07 38.79
CA PRO A 434 5.05 -14.99 37.91
C PRO A 434 4.49 -15.53 36.60
N ARG A 435 3.49 -14.85 36.06
CA ARG A 435 2.89 -15.20 34.75
C ARG A 435 3.89 -15.03 33.60
N ASN A 436 3.67 -15.75 32.52
CA ASN A 436 4.53 -15.63 31.32
C ASN A 436 4.47 -14.24 30.67
N ASP A 437 3.34 -13.53 30.79
CA ASP A 437 3.14 -12.16 30.29
C ASP A 437 3.55 -11.05 31.27
N ASP A 438 4.03 -11.40 32.46
CA ASP A 438 4.52 -10.44 33.43
C ASP A 438 5.83 -9.78 32.97
N THR A 439 5.76 -8.47 32.71
CA THR A 439 6.89 -7.68 32.17
C THR A 439 7.60 -6.85 33.22
N ARG A 440 7.25 -7.01 34.51
CA ARG A 440 7.88 -6.29 35.63
C ARG A 440 9.36 -6.66 35.72
N ALA A 441 10.19 -5.68 36.16
CA ALA A 441 11.57 -5.97 36.50
C ALA A 441 11.66 -6.89 37.74
N ALA A 442 12.68 -7.71 37.85
CA ALA A 442 12.83 -8.66 38.96
C ALA A 442 12.83 -7.97 40.31
N SER A 443 13.35 -6.73 40.41
CA SER A 443 13.31 -5.91 41.62
C SER A 443 11.90 -5.52 42.10
N GLN A 444 10.91 -5.61 41.20
CA GLN A 444 9.49 -5.32 41.47
C GLN A 444 8.68 -6.58 41.78
N VAL A 445 9.26 -7.76 41.56
CA VAL A 445 8.61 -9.05 41.84
C VAL A 445 9.00 -9.49 43.26
N LYS A 446 7.97 -9.66 44.13
CA LYS A 446 8.16 -10.10 45.52
C LYS A 446 7.74 -11.56 45.62
N LEU A 447 8.70 -12.43 45.90
CA LEU A 447 8.45 -13.86 46.20
C LEU A 447 8.93 -14.17 47.61
N LYS A 448 8.06 -14.83 48.38
CA LYS A 448 8.34 -15.23 49.74
C LYS A 448 9.46 -16.27 49.78
N ASN A 449 10.40 -16.14 50.68
CA ASN A 449 11.52 -17.07 50.93
C ASN A 449 12.55 -17.19 49.80
N LEU A 450 12.55 -16.26 48.81
CA LEU A 450 13.56 -16.24 47.76
C LEU A 450 14.52 -15.06 47.91
N SER A 451 15.82 -15.30 47.66
CA SER A 451 16.79 -14.22 47.54
C SER A 451 16.53 -13.37 46.28
N ALA A 452 17.10 -12.16 46.25
CA ALA A 452 17.04 -11.29 45.05
C ALA A 452 17.65 -11.97 43.82
N GLU A 453 18.72 -12.73 44.00
CA GLU A 453 19.40 -13.48 42.91
C GLU A 453 18.51 -14.61 42.38
N GLN A 454 17.87 -15.38 43.25
CA GLN A 454 16.93 -16.43 42.86
C GLN A 454 15.73 -15.85 42.11
N THR A 455 15.16 -14.75 42.59
CA THR A 455 14.08 -14.03 41.93
C THR A 455 14.50 -13.52 40.56
N GLN A 456 15.70 -12.93 40.45
CA GLN A 456 16.24 -12.46 39.17
C GLN A 456 16.43 -13.62 38.16
N ALA A 457 16.98 -14.76 38.61
CA ALA A 457 17.18 -15.93 37.76
C ALA A 457 15.85 -16.47 37.22
N LEU A 458 14.83 -16.54 38.08
CA LEU A 458 13.50 -17.03 37.74
C LEU A 458 12.78 -16.09 36.74
N VAL A 459 12.78 -14.78 36.98
CA VAL A 459 12.20 -13.78 36.06
C VAL A 459 12.90 -13.78 34.72
N SER A 460 14.24 -13.93 34.73
CA SER A 460 15.02 -14.02 33.46
C SER A 460 14.68 -15.28 32.64
N LEU A 461 14.44 -16.42 33.33
CA LEU A 461 14.01 -17.65 32.67
C LEU A 461 12.62 -17.48 32.04
N ILE A 462 11.66 -16.90 32.77
CA ILE A 462 10.32 -16.60 32.22
C ILE A 462 10.39 -15.66 31.02
N ALA A 463 11.21 -14.61 31.09
CA ALA A 463 11.43 -13.69 29.98
C ALA A 463 12.03 -14.40 28.75
N THR A 464 12.93 -15.38 28.99
CA THR A 464 13.53 -16.19 27.91
C THR A 464 12.48 -17.10 27.26
N ILE A 465 11.61 -17.74 28.06
CA ILE A 465 10.50 -18.56 27.56
C ILE A 465 9.57 -17.69 26.68
N ARG A 466 9.12 -16.55 27.18
CA ARG A 466 8.25 -15.62 26.42
C ARG A 466 8.88 -15.19 25.10
N LYS A 467 10.17 -14.84 25.10
CA LYS A 467 10.91 -14.50 23.89
C LYS A 467 10.93 -15.68 22.90
N THR A 468 11.22 -16.89 23.38
CA THR A 468 11.29 -18.11 22.56
C THR A 468 9.94 -18.48 21.99
N GLU A 469 8.85 -18.32 22.75
CA GLU A 469 7.47 -18.49 22.27
C GLU A 469 7.12 -17.49 21.16
N GLY A 470 7.47 -16.22 21.35
CA GLY A 470 7.28 -15.19 20.33
C GLY A 470 8.06 -15.50 19.03
N GLU A 471 9.30 -15.97 19.15
CA GLU A 471 10.11 -16.41 18.00
C GLU A 471 9.51 -17.64 17.33
N LEU A 472 9.06 -18.64 18.08
CA LEU A 472 8.41 -19.83 17.56
C LEU A 472 7.11 -19.49 16.82
N ASN A 473 6.26 -18.65 17.39
CA ASN A 473 5.03 -18.22 16.76
C ASN A 473 5.31 -17.50 15.42
N ARG A 474 6.34 -16.64 15.41
CA ARG A 474 6.77 -15.95 14.19
C ARG A 474 7.28 -16.93 13.12
N LEU A 475 8.11 -17.91 13.51
CA LEU A 475 8.62 -18.94 12.59
C LEU A 475 7.49 -19.85 12.07
N ALA A 476 6.55 -20.24 12.94
CA ALA A 476 5.41 -21.07 12.56
C ALA A 476 4.43 -20.32 11.62
N ALA A 477 4.26 -19.01 11.82
CA ALA A 477 3.48 -18.17 10.92
C ALA A 477 4.13 -18.05 9.52
N GLY A 478 5.46 -18.25 9.41
CA GLY A 478 6.24 -18.06 8.18
C GLY A 478 6.38 -16.58 7.79
N PRO A 479 7.10 -16.29 6.70
CA PRO A 479 7.20 -14.94 6.18
C PRO A 479 5.82 -14.45 5.73
N GLN A 480 5.46 -13.25 6.20
CA GLN A 480 4.17 -12.64 5.91
C GLN A 480 4.30 -11.62 4.79
N ILE A 481 3.25 -11.49 3.98
CA ILE A 481 3.07 -10.43 2.99
C ILE A 481 1.69 -9.79 3.19
N TYR A 482 1.56 -8.49 2.94
CA TYR A 482 0.26 -7.84 2.86
C TYR A 482 -0.31 -8.00 1.45
N ALA A 483 -1.27 -8.90 1.30
CA ALA A 483 -1.88 -9.24 0.02
C ALA A 483 -3.29 -9.80 0.23
N ALA A 484 -4.05 -9.98 -0.86
CA ALA A 484 -5.37 -10.57 -0.78
C ALA A 484 -5.30 -12.01 -0.23
N SER A 485 -6.11 -12.27 0.78
CA SER A 485 -6.45 -13.61 1.27
C SER A 485 -7.86 -13.95 0.85
N PHE A 486 -8.21 -15.24 0.90
CA PHE A 486 -9.48 -15.71 0.35
C PHE A 486 -10.16 -16.65 1.33
N THR A 487 -11.46 -16.43 1.52
CA THR A 487 -12.37 -17.25 2.31
C THR A 487 -13.43 -17.86 1.39
N THR A 488 -14.32 -18.69 1.94
CA THR A 488 -15.52 -19.11 1.22
C THR A 488 -16.28 -17.85 0.76
N PRO A 489 -16.62 -17.74 -0.55
CA PRO A 489 -17.27 -16.57 -1.08
C PRO A 489 -18.63 -16.31 -0.44
N ASP A 490 -18.86 -15.09 -0.01
CA ASP A 490 -20.18 -14.64 0.44
C ASP A 490 -21.19 -14.66 -0.71
N THR A 491 -22.47 -14.87 -0.41
CA THR A 491 -23.53 -14.71 -1.41
C THR A 491 -23.62 -13.26 -1.83
N THR A 492 -23.47 -13.01 -3.13
CA THR A 492 -23.61 -11.66 -3.71
C THR A 492 -25.06 -11.39 -4.07
N TRP A 493 -25.55 -10.20 -3.72
CA TRP A 493 -26.89 -9.75 -3.97
C TRP A 493 -26.88 -8.49 -4.85
N LEU A 494 -27.84 -8.37 -5.73
CA LEU A 494 -28.20 -7.08 -6.33
C LEU A 494 -28.75 -6.19 -5.21
N LEU A 495 -28.22 -4.98 -5.04
CA LEU A 495 -28.61 -4.06 -3.99
C LEU A 495 -29.45 -2.91 -4.57
N ARG A 496 -30.55 -2.58 -3.94
CA ARG A 496 -31.37 -1.44 -4.34
C ARG A 496 -30.59 -0.15 -4.11
N ARG A 497 -30.25 0.58 -5.18
CA ARG A 497 -29.44 1.82 -5.13
C ARG A 497 -28.12 1.70 -4.38
N GLY A 498 -27.54 0.49 -4.35
CA GLY A 498 -26.28 0.26 -3.66
C GLY A 498 -26.36 0.08 -2.14
N ASP A 499 -27.56 0.11 -1.56
CA ASP A 499 -27.80 -0.03 -0.13
C ASP A 499 -27.61 -1.49 0.33
N PRO A 500 -26.63 -1.78 1.21
CA PRO A 500 -26.31 -3.14 1.65
C PRO A 500 -27.40 -3.79 2.52
N MET A 501 -28.36 -3.00 3.02
CA MET A 501 -29.49 -3.47 3.79
C MET A 501 -30.67 -3.87 2.89
N GLN A 502 -30.73 -3.38 1.63
CA GLN A 502 -31.83 -3.63 0.69
C GLN A 502 -31.44 -4.63 -0.41
N ARG A 503 -31.46 -5.91 -0.04
CA ARG A 503 -31.12 -7.03 -0.94
C ARG A 503 -32.29 -7.34 -1.87
N LEU A 504 -31.99 -7.49 -3.18
CA LEU A 504 -32.96 -7.90 -4.21
C LEU A 504 -32.72 -9.36 -4.63
N ALA A 505 -32.14 -9.59 -5.80
CA ALA A 505 -31.88 -10.92 -6.36
C ALA A 505 -30.46 -11.41 -6.03
N LYS A 506 -30.28 -12.72 -5.84
CA LYS A 506 -28.96 -13.36 -5.79
C LYS A 506 -28.34 -13.34 -7.18
N LEU A 507 -27.05 -13.06 -7.26
CA LEU A 507 -26.29 -13.02 -8.51
C LEU A 507 -25.13 -14.01 -8.52
N ALA A 508 -24.95 -14.66 -9.66
CA ALA A 508 -23.80 -15.49 -9.94
C ALA A 508 -22.59 -14.64 -10.38
N PRO A 509 -21.35 -15.16 -10.21
CA PRO A 509 -20.14 -14.51 -10.75
C PRO A 509 -20.26 -14.35 -12.28
N ALA A 510 -20.05 -13.13 -12.76
CA ALA A 510 -20.09 -12.79 -14.18
C ALA A 510 -19.18 -11.60 -14.47
N ILE A 511 -18.86 -11.37 -15.75
CA ILE A 511 -18.24 -10.12 -16.21
C ILE A 511 -19.31 -9.26 -16.89
N PRO A 512 -19.08 -7.95 -17.07
CA PRO A 512 -20.00 -7.12 -17.82
C PRO A 512 -20.27 -7.67 -19.21
N ALA A 513 -21.55 -7.83 -19.57
CA ALA A 513 -21.98 -8.47 -20.82
C ALA A 513 -21.35 -7.83 -22.08
N VAL A 514 -21.12 -6.53 -22.03
CA VAL A 514 -20.46 -5.76 -23.10
C VAL A 514 -19.00 -6.18 -23.40
N LEU A 515 -18.34 -6.83 -22.44
CA LEU A 515 -16.98 -7.37 -22.60
C LEU A 515 -16.97 -8.82 -23.09
N GLY A 516 -18.12 -9.42 -23.34
CA GLY A 516 -18.27 -10.82 -23.72
C GLY A 516 -18.64 -11.71 -22.53
N GLN A 517 -18.36 -13.00 -22.65
CA GLN A 517 -18.68 -13.98 -21.60
C GLN A 517 -17.40 -14.68 -21.15
N ALA A 518 -17.10 -14.66 -19.85
CA ALA A 518 -16.10 -15.53 -19.27
C ALA A 518 -16.76 -16.85 -18.84
N GLU A 519 -16.08 -17.95 -19.06
CA GLU A 519 -16.53 -19.28 -18.61
C GLU A 519 -16.33 -19.42 -17.10
N ILE A 520 -17.28 -18.89 -16.32
CA ILE A 520 -17.30 -19.03 -14.86
C ILE A 520 -18.47 -19.94 -14.48
N ALA A 521 -18.15 -21.16 -14.07
CA ALA A 521 -19.18 -22.11 -13.64
C ALA A 521 -19.93 -21.59 -12.38
N PRO A 522 -21.25 -21.76 -12.32
CA PRO A 522 -22.02 -21.50 -11.10
C PRO A 522 -21.43 -22.33 -9.94
N GLY A 523 -21.17 -21.73 -8.80
CA GLY A 523 -20.58 -22.43 -7.64
C GLY A 523 -19.07 -22.63 -7.71
N ALA A 524 -18.36 -22.18 -8.75
CA ALA A 524 -16.92 -22.25 -8.83
C ALA A 524 -16.27 -21.64 -7.58
N PRO A 525 -15.21 -22.26 -7.01
CA PRO A 525 -14.45 -21.66 -5.93
C PRO A 525 -13.77 -20.38 -6.41
N GLU A 526 -13.59 -19.42 -5.52
CA GLU A 526 -13.13 -18.07 -5.89
C GLU A 526 -11.82 -18.05 -6.70
N PRO A 527 -10.78 -18.85 -6.42
CA PRO A 527 -9.57 -18.85 -7.23
C PRO A 527 -9.86 -19.15 -8.72
N ARG A 528 -10.82 -20.06 -8.98
CA ARG A 528 -11.23 -20.40 -10.36
C ARG A 528 -11.98 -19.24 -11.03
N ARG A 529 -12.81 -18.49 -10.28
CA ARG A 529 -13.52 -17.32 -10.80
C ARG A 529 -12.54 -16.24 -11.25
N ARG A 530 -11.53 -15.93 -10.41
CA ARG A 530 -10.50 -14.93 -10.71
C ARG A 530 -9.58 -15.36 -11.85
N LEU A 531 -9.21 -16.64 -11.91
CA LEU A 531 -8.44 -17.15 -13.04
C LEU A 531 -9.21 -17.11 -14.36
N ALA A 532 -10.52 -17.40 -14.34
CA ALA A 532 -11.37 -17.27 -15.54
C ALA A 532 -11.46 -15.81 -16.02
N LEU A 533 -11.63 -14.88 -15.07
CA LEU A 533 -11.56 -13.44 -15.38
C LEU A 533 -10.21 -13.07 -16.01
N ALA A 534 -9.09 -13.45 -15.38
CA ALA A 534 -7.75 -13.16 -15.87
C ALA A 534 -7.54 -13.69 -17.30
N LYS A 535 -7.89 -14.92 -17.56
CA LYS A 535 -7.80 -15.53 -18.90
C LYS A 535 -8.67 -14.82 -19.93
N HIS A 536 -9.86 -14.39 -19.52
CA HIS A 536 -10.75 -13.64 -20.43
C HIS A 536 -10.14 -12.28 -20.81
N LEU A 537 -9.62 -11.54 -19.82
CA LEU A 537 -9.02 -10.23 -20.05
C LEU A 537 -7.73 -10.28 -20.90
N THR A 538 -7.04 -11.40 -20.91
CA THR A 538 -5.78 -11.60 -21.66
C THR A 538 -5.95 -12.31 -22.99
N GLN A 539 -7.18 -12.57 -23.44
CA GLN A 539 -7.42 -13.10 -24.77
C GLN A 539 -6.95 -12.13 -25.84
N PRO A 540 -6.29 -12.59 -26.92
CA PRO A 540 -5.81 -11.71 -28.00
C PRO A 540 -6.91 -10.85 -28.64
N GLY A 541 -8.15 -11.34 -28.64
CA GLY A 541 -9.32 -10.62 -29.16
C GLY A 541 -9.96 -9.62 -28.19
N HIS A 542 -9.48 -9.52 -26.93
CA HIS A 542 -10.07 -8.61 -25.95
C HIS A 542 -9.81 -7.14 -26.34
N PRO A 543 -10.85 -6.30 -26.48
CA PRO A 543 -10.71 -5.00 -27.16
C PRO A 543 -9.95 -3.96 -26.32
N LEU A 544 -9.88 -4.08 -25.02
CA LEU A 544 -9.40 -3.02 -24.12
C LEU A 544 -8.02 -3.26 -23.52
N THR A 545 -7.72 -4.46 -23.05
CA THR A 545 -6.54 -4.73 -22.19
C THR A 545 -5.24 -4.25 -22.82
N ALA A 546 -4.97 -4.62 -24.07
CA ALA A 546 -3.76 -4.19 -24.78
C ALA A 546 -3.78 -2.70 -25.12
N ARG A 547 -4.93 -2.16 -25.62
CA ARG A 547 -5.08 -0.73 -25.92
C ARG A 547 -4.82 0.16 -24.72
N VAL A 548 -5.36 -0.20 -23.56
CA VAL A 548 -5.20 0.59 -22.32
C VAL A 548 -3.75 0.63 -21.86
N LEU A 549 -3.06 -0.51 -21.86
CA LEU A 549 -1.65 -0.54 -21.47
C LEU A 549 -0.76 0.24 -22.47
N VAL A 550 -0.91 -0.03 -23.76
CA VAL A 550 -0.14 0.65 -24.81
C VAL A 550 -0.33 2.17 -24.73
N ASN A 551 -1.55 2.63 -24.51
CA ASN A 551 -1.85 4.05 -24.33
C ASN A 551 -1.13 4.65 -23.10
N ARG A 552 -1.03 3.93 -21.97
CA ARG A 552 -0.29 4.39 -20.78
C ARG A 552 1.20 4.42 -21.00
N VAL A 553 1.76 3.41 -21.66
CA VAL A 553 3.20 3.41 -22.02
C VAL A 553 3.50 4.61 -22.93
N TRP A 554 2.68 4.83 -23.94
CA TRP A 554 2.77 5.99 -24.83
C TRP A 554 2.70 7.32 -24.07
N GLN A 555 1.71 7.47 -23.20
CA GLN A 555 1.55 8.66 -22.36
C GLN A 555 2.78 8.96 -21.50
N ASN A 556 3.41 7.94 -20.94
CA ASN A 556 4.59 8.12 -20.10
C ASN A 556 5.80 8.56 -20.93
N HIS A 557 5.92 8.15 -22.20
CA HIS A 557 6.97 8.61 -23.10
C HIS A 557 6.73 10.03 -23.65
N PHE A 558 5.50 10.36 -24.05
CA PHE A 558 5.19 11.63 -24.74
C PHE A 558 4.45 12.67 -23.86
N GLY A 559 4.00 12.28 -22.67
CA GLY A 559 3.29 13.16 -21.75
C GLY A 559 1.78 13.13 -21.89
N ASN A 560 1.25 12.85 -23.08
CA ASN A 560 -0.17 12.66 -23.37
C ASN A 560 -0.38 11.31 -24.02
N GLY A 561 -1.48 10.63 -23.68
CA GLY A 561 -1.88 9.39 -24.34
C GLY A 561 -2.42 9.63 -25.76
N LEU A 562 -2.48 8.59 -26.56
CA LEU A 562 -3.29 8.60 -27.80
C LEU A 562 -4.76 8.85 -27.43
N VAL A 563 -5.23 8.23 -26.35
CA VAL A 563 -6.46 8.56 -25.61
C VAL A 563 -6.08 9.35 -24.37
N ASP A 564 -6.61 10.57 -24.22
CA ASP A 564 -6.20 11.49 -23.17
C ASP A 564 -6.77 11.15 -21.77
N THR A 565 -7.77 10.28 -21.73
CA THR A 565 -8.43 9.73 -20.54
C THR A 565 -8.00 8.29 -20.29
N PRO A 566 -6.80 8.02 -19.73
CA PRO A 566 -6.20 6.67 -19.70
C PRO A 566 -6.89 5.65 -18.79
N SER A 567 -7.88 6.06 -18.00
CA SER A 567 -8.75 5.19 -17.18
C SER A 567 -10.23 5.31 -17.54
N ASP A 568 -10.53 5.98 -18.65
CA ASP A 568 -11.88 6.06 -19.22
C ASP A 568 -11.82 5.99 -20.75
N PHE A 569 -12.05 4.80 -21.29
CA PHE A 569 -12.20 4.50 -22.71
C PHE A 569 -13.67 4.37 -23.13
N GLY A 570 -14.59 4.62 -22.17
CA GLY A 570 -16.03 4.65 -22.41
C GLY A 570 -16.50 5.91 -23.13
N LYS A 571 -17.80 6.09 -23.19
CA LYS A 571 -18.43 7.22 -23.90
C LYS A 571 -18.09 8.60 -23.37
N MET A 572 -17.69 8.69 -22.09
CA MET A 572 -17.24 9.95 -21.47
C MET A 572 -15.77 10.22 -21.67
N GLY A 573 -15.00 9.21 -22.11
CA GLY A 573 -13.61 9.34 -22.45
C GLY A 573 -13.37 10.06 -23.77
N THR A 574 -12.12 10.48 -24.01
CA THR A 574 -11.73 11.12 -25.26
C THR A 574 -11.53 10.09 -26.37
N ALA A 575 -11.87 10.45 -27.60
CA ALA A 575 -11.51 9.64 -28.76
C ALA A 575 -9.98 9.65 -28.97
N PRO A 576 -9.40 8.57 -29.50
CA PRO A 576 -7.97 8.52 -29.81
C PRO A 576 -7.60 9.51 -30.92
N THR A 577 -6.46 10.20 -30.76
CA THR A 577 -5.91 11.09 -31.80
C THR A 577 -5.50 10.34 -33.06
N HIS A 578 -5.01 9.11 -32.87
CA HIS A 578 -4.54 8.22 -33.93
C HIS A 578 -5.12 6.79 -33.68
N PRO A 579 -6.38 6.54 -34.06
CA PRO A 579 -7.04 5.27 -33.75
C PRO A 579 -6.36 4.06 -34.38
N GLU A 580 -5.92 4.18 -35.62
CA GLU A 580 -5.24 3.09 -36.35
C GLU A 580 -3.88 2.76 -35.71
N LEU A 581 -3.15 3.77 -35.24
CA LEU A 581 -1.89 3.55 -34.52
C LEU A 581 -2.13 2.85 -33.19
N LEU A 582 -3.17 3.23 -32.45
CA LEU A 582 -3.51 2.60 -31.16
C LEU A 582 -3.81 1.10 -31.35
N ASP A 583 -4.62 0.77 -32.36
CA ASP A 583 -4.95 -0.61 -32.68
C ASP A 583 -3.74 -1.41 -33.14
N TRP A 584 -2.95 -0.82 -34.03
CA TRP A 584 -1.73 -1.45 -34.56
C TRP A 584 -0.72 -1.72 -33.41
N LEU A 585 -0.46 -0.75 -32.54
CA LEU A 585 0.43 -0.92 -31.40
C LEU A 585 -0.06 -2.00 -30.44
N ALA A 586 -1.37 -2.06 -30.19
CA ALA A 586 -1.96 -3.07 -29.31
C ALA A 586 -1.81 -4.49 -29.91
N LEU A 587 -2.08 -4.64 -31.21
CA LEU A 587 -1.90 -5.93 -31.92
C LEU A 587 -0.43 -6.33 -32.00
N GLU A 588 0.46 -5.38 -32.28
CA GLU A 588 1.91 -5.63 -32.34
C GLU A 588 2.47 -6.01 -30.96
N PHE A 589 1.99 -5.38 -29.88
CA PHE A 589 2.34 -5.75 -28.50
C PHE A 589 1.95 -7.20 -28.19
N ILE A 590 0.75 -7.61 -28.57
CA ILE A 590 0.28 -9.01 -28.45
C ILE A 590 1.17 -9.94 -29.28
N ARG A 591 1.42 -9.59 -30.56
CA ARG A 591 2.23 -10.37 -31.52
C ARG A 591 3.67 -10.57 -31.01
N GLN A 592 4.24 -9.57 -30.32
CA GLN A 592 5.58 -9.63 -29.74
C GLN A 592 5.63 -10.39 -28.41
N GLY A 593 4.54 -11.08 -28.03
CA GLY A 593 4.45 -11.90 -26.80
C GLY A 593 4.24 -11.07 -25.54
N TRP A 594 3.51 -9.97 -25.63
CA TRP A 594 3.17 -9.09 -24.50
C TRP A 594 4.40 -8.50 -23.78
N SER A 595 5.52 -8.34 -24.49
CA SER A 595 6.79 -7.81 -23.97
C SER A 595 6.77 -6.30 -23.86
N LEU A 596 6.86 -5.79 -22.62
CA LEU A 596 6.94 -4.35 -22.37
C LEU A 596 8.25 -3.76 -22.86
N LYS A 597 9.37 -4.46 -22.73
CA LYS A 597 10.67 -3.99 -23.19
C LYS A 597 10.71 -3.83 -24.71
N LYS A 598 10.10 -4.75 -25.44
CA LYS A 598 9.97 -4.61 -26.92
C LYS A 598 9.07 -3.44 -27.30
N LEU A 599 7.97 -3.21 -26.57
CA LEU A 599 7.12 -2.04 -26.80
C LEU A 599 7.87 -0.73 -26.52
N HIS A 600 8.60 -0.64 -25.41
CA HIS A 600 9.46 0.52 -25.12
C HIS A 600 10.48 0.75 -26.23
N ARG A 601 11.22 -0.30 -26.61
CA ARG A 601 12.19 -0.25 -27.69
C ARG A 601 11.57 0.31 -28.98
N LEU A 602 10.43 -0.25 -29.39
CA LEU A 602 9.72 0.19 -30.57
C LEU A 602 9.35 1.68 -30.55
N ILE A 603 8.87 2.17 -29.39
CA ILE A 603 8.48 3.58 -29.24
C ILE A 603 9.70 4.50 -29.25
N VAL A 604 10.74 4.21 -28.47
CA VAL A 604 11.86 5.14 -28.29
C VAL A 604 12.82 5.18 -29.49
N THR A 605 12.82 4.14 -30.35
CA THR A 605 13.62 4.13 -31.59
C THR A 605 12.94 4.83 -32.78
N SER A 606 11.65 5.18 -32.63
CA SER A 606 10.91 5.91 -33.67
C SER A 606 11.45 7.32 -33.85
N ARG A 607 11.26 7.86 -35.08
CA ARG A 607 11.63 9.24 -35.41
C ARG A 607 10.90 10.25 -34.53
N ILE A 608 9.63 10.01 -34.22
CA ILE A 608 8.84 10.91 -33.36
C ILE A 608 9.46 11.09 -31.94
N TYR A 609 10.08 10.04 -31.40
CA TYR A 609 10.75 10.14 -30.12
C TYR A 609 12.09 10.89 -30.22
N ARG A 610 12.77 10.75 -31.35
CA ARG A 610 14.10 11.33 -31.57
C ARG A 610 14.07 12.79 -32.06
N GLN A 611 12.91 13.37 -32.34
CA GLN A 611 12.77 14.77 -32.71
C GLN A 611 13.29 15.75 -31.66
N ALA A 612 13.77 16.89 -32.11
CA ALA A 612 14.04 18.05 -31.28
C ALA A 612 12.74 18.64 -30.71
N SER A 613 12.85 19.31 -29.58
CA SER A 613 11.73 19.94 -28.85
C SER A 613 11.48 21.40 -29.23
N HIS A 614 12.29 21.97 -30.13
CA HIS A 614 12.22 23.37 -30.47
C HIS A 614 10.87 23.75 -31.10
N PRO A 615 10.25 24.86 -30.67
CA PRO A 615 8.99 25.32 -31.23
C PRO A 615 9.19 25.85 -32.66
N ARG A 616 8.20 25.61 -33.55
CA ARG A 616 8.07 26.24 -34.83
C ARG A 616 6.77 27.03 -34.87
N GLU A 617 6.82 28.31 -35.13
CA GLU A 617 5.70 29.23 -35.00
C GLU A 617 4.45 28.77 -35.81
N GLN A 618 4.67 28.38 -37.06
CA GLN A 618 3.59 27.90 -37.93
C GLN A 618 2.93 26.64 -37.36
N ALA A 619 3.71 25.70 -36.77
CA ALA A 619 3.18 24.48 -36.20
C ALA A 619 2.45 24.74 -34.87
N LEU A 620 2.93 25.70 -34.07
CA LEU A 620 2.24 26.10 -32.85
C LEU A 620 0.84 26.69 -33.10
N ARG A 621 0.63 27.38 -34.22
CA ARG A 621 -0.70 27.90 -34.61
C ARG A 621 -1.70 26.78 -34.95
N VAL A 622 -1.21 25.62 -35.38
CA VAL A 622 -2.06 24.49 -35.78
C VAL A 622 -2.26 23.50 -34.62
N ASP A 623 -1.19 23.24 -33.88
CA ASP A 623 -1.16 22.23 -32.78
C ASP A 623 -0.17 22.68 -31.70
N ALA A 624 -0.61 23.59 -30.83
CA ALA A 624 0.22 24.21 -29.82
C ALA A 624 0.78 23.18 -28.80
N GLU A 625 -0.02 22.19 -28.46
CA GLU A 625 0.32 21.15 -27.47
C GLU A 625 1.11 19.98 -28.08
N ALA A 626 1.43 20.02 -29.38
CA ALA A 626 2.10 18.96 -30.11
C ALA A 626 1.40 17.58 -29.98
N ARG A 627 0.05 17.57 -29.95
CA ARG A 627 -0.78 16.36 -29.90
C ARG A 627 -0.61 15.45 -31.11
N LEU A 628 -0.24 16.05 -32.24
CA LEU A 628 0.07 15.35 -33.48
C LEU A 628 1.55 14.96 -33.62
N LEU A 629 2.36 15.25 -32.59
CA LEU A 629 3.77 14.85 -32.47
C LEU A 629 4.67 15.39 -33.59
N TRP A 630 4.47 16.62 -34.06
CA TRP A 630 5.34 17.31 -35.00
C TRP A 630 6.70 17.72 -34.39
N ARG A 631 6.83 17.66 -33.07
CA ARG A 631 8.06 17.78 -32.26
C ARG A 631 7.99 16.86 -31.05
N PHE A 632 9.12 16.60 -30.40
CA PHE A 632 9.10 15.97 -29.07
C PHE A 632 8.50 16.96 -28.05
N PRO A 633 7.44 16.61 -27.30
CA PRO A 633 6.84 17.51 -26.31
C PRO A 633 7.76 17.63 -25.08
N PRO A 634 8.31 18.85 -24.78
CA PRO A 634 9.11 19.04 -23.60
C PRO A 634 8.25 18.87 -22.34
N ARG A 635 8.82 18.24 -21.31
CA ARG A 635 8.09 18.00 -20.07
C ARG A 635 8.97 18.09 -18.84
N ARG A 636 8.39 18.55 -17.71
CA ARG A 636 9.05 18.54 -16.42
C ARG A 636 9.26 17.12 -15.93
N LEU A 637 10.40 16.84 -15.27
CA LEU A 637 10.66 15.60 -14.57
C LEU A 637 9.68 15.42 -13.40
N GLU A 638 9.39 14.19 -13.06
CA GLU A 638 8.60 13.82 -11.89
C GLU A 638 9.43 13.97 -10.60
N ALA A 639 8.75 14.17 -9.48
CA ALA A 639 9.37 14.40 -8.17
C ALA A 639 10.43 13.36 -7.82
N GLU A 640 10.17 12.10 -8.10
CA GLU A 640 11.08 10.99 -7.84
C GLU A 640 12.36 11.09 -8.69
N ALA A 641 12.21 11.42 -9.97
CA ALA A 641 13.36 11.58 -10.87
C ALA A 641 14.20 12.84 -10.51
N ILE A 642 13.54 13.91 -10.03
CA ILE A 642 14.23 15.11 -9.52
C ILE A 642 15.06 14.73 -8.30
N ARG A 643 14.46 14.09 -7.29
CA ARG A 643 15.15 13.67 -6.06
C ARG A 643 16.30 12.71 -6.33
N ASP A 644 16.02 11.66 -7.09
CA ASP A 644 17.02 10.64 -7.41
C ASP A 644 18.14 11.23 -8.27
N GLY A 645 17.81 12.17 -9.18
CA GLY A 645 18.77 12.95 -9.95
C GLY A 645 19.68 13.81 -9.07
N MET A 646 19.14 14.52 -8.06
CA MET A 646 19.94 15.30 -7.11
C MET A 646 20.91 14.41 -6.34
N LEU A 647 20.45 13.24 -5.85
CA LEU A 647 21.30 12.26 -5.16
C LEU A 647 22.38 11.67 -6.08
N SER A 648 22.03 11.39 -7.33
CA SER A 648 22.97 10.87 -8.33
C SER A 648 24.08 11.89 -8.64
N VAL A 649 23.69 13.13 -8.88
CA VAL A 649 24.62 14.23 -9.21
C VAL A 649 25.52 14.58 -8.03
N SER A 650 25.00 14.59 -6.80
CA SER A 650 25.78 14.82 -5.57
C SER A 650 26.70 13.63 -5.20
N GLY A 651 26.52 12.46 -5.85
CA GLY A 651 27.29 11.24 -5.55
C GLY A 651 26.84 10.53 -4.27
N LYS A 652 25.61 10.78 -3.80
CA LYS A 652 25.05 10.19 -2.57
C LYS A 652 23.99 9.12 -2.82
N LEU A 653 23.60 8.88 -4.08
CA LEU A 653 22.58 7.90 -4.41
C LEU A 653 22.99 6.49 -3.99
N ASN A 654 22.18 5.89 -3.10
CA ASN A 654 22.29 4.49 -2.72
C ASN A 654 21.43 3.64 -3.67
N LEU A 655 22.06 2.78 -4.45
CA LEU A 655 21.41 1.93 -5.44
C LEU A 655 20.90 0.58 -4.89
N LYS A 656 20.85 0.38 -3.56
CA LYS A 656 20.31 -0.84 -2.95
C LYS A 656 18.85 -1.02 -3.36
N MET A 657 18.55 -2.16 -3.97
CA MET A 657 17.21 -2.55 -4.40
C MET A 657 16.49 -3.35 -3.32
N GLY A 658 15.15 -3.31 -3.38
CA GLY A 658 14.25 -4.19 -2.65
C GLY A 658 14.21 -3.98 -1.13
N GLY A 659 13.38 -4.77 -0.50
CA GLY A 659 13.20 -4.80 0.96
C GLY A 659 12.44 -3.61 1.52
N ARG A 660 12.23 -3.64 2.83
CA ARG A 660 11.52 -2.58 3.56
C ARG A 660 12.11 -1.20 3.28
N GLY A 661 11.22 -0.24 3.04
CA GLY A 661 11.58 1.12 2.65
C GLY A 661 12.16 1.98 3.79
N PHE A 662 12.69 3.16 3.42
CA PHE A 662 13.09 4.21 4.36
C PHE A 662 11.93 5.19 4.60
N ASP A 663 11.96 5.93 5.72
CA ASP A 663 10.87 6.79 6.15
C ASP A 663 11.13 8.26 5.80
N PHE A 664 10.11 8.93 5.23
CA PHE A 664 10.06 10.38 5.13
C PHE A 664 9.49 11.05 6.39
N PHE A 665 8.77 10.29 7.21
CA PHE A 665 8.14 10.76 8.44
C PHE A 665 8.72 10.03 9.65
N ASN A 666 8.54 10.60 10.84
CA ASN A 666 8.97 9.96 12.08
C ASN A 666 8.09 8.77 12.48
N GLN A 667 6.90 8.66 11.88
CA GLN A 667 5.91 7.62 12.12
C GLN A 667 5.49 6.94 10.83
N ARG A 668 5.14 5.63 10.87
CA ARG A 668 4.75 4.83 9.72
C ARG A 668 3.25 4.75 9.46
N GLY A 669 2.44 4.83 10.48
CA GLY A 669 0.98 4.75 10.41
C GLY A 669 0.36 5.22 11.71
N GLY A 670 -0.98 5.36 11.76
CA GLY A 670 -1.71 5.78 12.95
C GLY A 670 -2.35 7.16 12.83
N LEU A 671 -2.91 7.62 13.92
CA LEU A 671 -3.76 8.82 14.01
C LEU A 671 -2.99 10.13 14.24
N SER A 672 -1.69 10.10 14.52
CA SER A 672 -0.93 11.29 14.87
C SER A 672 -0.41 12.05 13.66
N ASP A 673 -0.05 13.31 13.88
CA ASP A 673 0.55 14.18 12.87
C ASP A 673 1.86 13.59 12.34
N TYR A 674 1.98 13.52 11.03
CA TYR A 674 3.17 13.05 10.34
C TYR A 674 4.22 14.14 10.23
N VAL A 675 5.16 14.19 11.18
CA VAL A 675 6.26 15.14 11.17
C VAL A 675 7.32 14.70 10.14
N PRO A 676 7.61 15.52 9.09
CA PRO A 676 8.59 15.18 8.08
C PRO A 676 10.02 15.13 8.66
N LYS A 677 10.82 14.17 8.19
CA LYS A 677 12.25 14.11 8.50
C LYS A 677 13.02 15.16 7.71
N GLN A 678 13.80 15.96 8.40
CA GLN A 678 14.65 16.99 7.80
C GLN A 678 16.00 16.42 7.31
N THR A 679 16.44 15.30 7.88
CA THR A 679 17.74 14.68 7.56
C THR A 679 17.58 13.18 7.35
N PHE A 680 18.44 12.65 6.49
CA PHE A 680 18.46 11.23 6.14
C PHE A 680 19.87 10.67 6.31
N ASP A 681 19.97 9.41 6.74
CA ASP A 681 21.15 8.59 6.72
C ASP A 681 21.38 7.95 5.32
N ALA A 682 22.39 7.09 5.21
CA ALA A 682 22.70 6.39 3.96
C ALA A 682 21.53 5.50 3.44
N ASN A 683 20.66 4.98 4.32
CA ASN A 683 19.47 4.23 3.90
C ASN A 683 18.41 5.16 3.30
N GLY A 684 18.22 6.35 3.86
CA GLY A 684 17.32 7.37 3.33
C GLY A 684 17.80 8.01 2.02
N TRP A 685 19.01 7.71 1.53
CA TRP A 685 19.51 8.12 0.21
C TRP A 685 19.25 7.10 -0.90
N ARG A 686 18.48 6.07 -0.64
CA ARG A 686 17.97 5.13 -1.67
C ARG A 686 17.04 5.85 -2.63
N ARG A 687 16.76 5.21 -3.77
CA ARG A 687 15.76 5.70 -4.74
C ARG A 687 14.40 5.92 -4.09
N MET A 688 13.68 6.94 -4.54
CA MET A 688 12.40 7.36 -3.93
C MET A 688 11.30 6.29 -4.02
N ILE A 689 11.36 5.37 -4.98
CA ILE A 689 10.43 4.23 -5.05
C ILE A 689 10.49 3.33 -3.80
N TYR A 690 11.61 3.36 -3.06
CA TYR A 690 11.78 2.65 -1.79
C TYR A 690 11.44 3.48 -0.56
N ALA A 691 10.90 4.68 -0.73
CA ALA A 691 10.35 5.44 0.39
C ALA A 691 9.06 4.77 0.88
N HIS A 692 8.92 4.64 2.22
CA HIS A 692 7.67 4.19 2.83
C HIS A 692 6.54 5.15 2.47
N LYS A 693 5.55 4.66 1.73
CA LYS A 693 4.47 5.47 1.19
C LYS A 693 3.28 5.51 2.15
N VAL A 694 3.18 6.62 2.87
CA VAL A 694 2.01 6.91 3.72
C VAL A 694 0.91 7.50 2.85
N ARG A 695 -0.28 6.88 2.88
CA ARG A 695 -1.43 7.33 2.10
C ARG A 695 -1.97 8.66 2.60
N MET A 696 -2.36 9.54 1.65
CA MET A 696 -2.90 10.88 1.89
C MET A 696 -1.93 11.83 2.62
N GLN A 697 -0.64 11.47 2.70
CA GLN A 697 0.40 12.34 3.24
C GLN A 697 1.31 12.83 2.12
N ALA A 698 1.32 14.13 1.92
CA ALA A 698 2.22 14.76 0.97
C ALA A 698 3.64 14.82 1.57
N VAL A 699 4.61 14.38 0.79
CA VAL A 699 6.01 14.52 1.16
C VAL A 699 6.45 15.93 0.81
N ASP A 700 6.56 16.80 1.81
CA ASP A 700 7.05 18.17 1.80
C ASP A 700 7.42 18.75 0.40
N ILE A 701 8.71 18.90 0.11
CA ILE A 701 9.21 19.43 -1.17
C ILE A 701 8.69 18.65 -2.40
N PHE A 702 8.53 17.34 -2.31
CA PHE A 702 8.14 16.51 -3.45
C PHE A 702 6.63 16.57 -3.71
N GLY A 703 5.82 16.86 -2.69
CA GLY A 703 4.40 17.19 -2.85
C GLY A 703 4.21 18.42 -3.75
N ALA A 704 5.07 19.42 -3.61
CA ALA A 704 5.06 20.62 -4.49
C ALA A 704 5.30 20.26 -5.97
N PHE A 705 5.94 19.13 -6.27
CA PHE A 705 6.20 18.62 -7.62
C PHE A 705 5.18 17.57 -8.10
N ASP A 706 3.94 17.66 -7.61
CA ASP A 706 2.82 16.81 -8.00
C ASP A 706 3.04 15.30 -7.73
N CYS A 707 3.83 14.94 -6.69
CA CYS A 707 3.98 13.55 -6.28
C CYS A 707 2.64 13.00 -5.78
N PRO A 708 2.12 11.89 -6.33
CA PRO A 708 0.85 11.32 -5.87
C PRO A 708 0.89 10.89 -4.40
N ASP A 709 -0.16 11.19 -3.66
CA ASP A 709 -0.34 10.82 -2.26
C ASP A 709 -1.02 9.45 -2.05
N ALA A 710 -1.30 8.75 -3.15
CA ALA A 710 -2.00 7.46 -3.21
C ALA A 710 -3.44 7.47 -2.63
N GLY A 711 -4.04 8.63 -2.40
CA GLY A 711 -5.46 8.74 -2.02
C GLY A 711 -6.40 8.35 -3.18
N GLN A 712 -6.02 8.68 -4.41
CA GLN A 712 -6.77 8.39 -5.62
C GLN A 712 -5.87 7.77 -6.70
N MET A 713 -6.51 7.05 -7.63
CA MET A 713 -5.81 6.57 -8.83
C MET A 713 -5.23 7.74 -9.63
N LYS A 714 -3.97 7.62 -10.03
CA LYS A 714 -3.28 8.64 -10.85
C LYS A 714 -2.78 8.01 -12.17
N PRO A 715 -3.68 7.68 -13.08
CA PRO A 715 -3.31 7.12 -14.38
C PRO A 715 -2.60 8.15 -15.28
N ARG A 716 -2.75 9.43 -14.98
CA ARG A 716 -2.01 10.56 -15.53
C ARG A 716 -1.64 11.51 -14.41
N ARG A 717 -0.35 11.83 -14.28
CA ARG A 717 0.12 12.80 -13.29
C ARG A 717 -0.17 14.23 -13.75
N THR A 718 -0.65 15.04 -12.83
CA THR A 718 -0.71 16.49 -13.02
C THR A 718 0.71 17.03 -13.19
N ARG A 719 0.88 18.10 -13.96
CA ARG A 719 2.15 18.79 -14.13
C ARG A 719 1.90 20.29 -13.97
N SER A 720 1.87 20.74 -12.72
CA SER A 720 1.75 22.15 -12.40
C SER A 720 3.10 22.87 -12.61
N ILE A 721 3.05 24.17 -12.84
CA ILE A 721 4.21 25.07 -12.81
C ILE A 721 3.85 26.18 -11.84
N THR A 722 4.46 26.16 -10.67
CA THR A 722 4.14 27.11 -9.59
C THR A 722 5.41 27.74 -9.00
N PRO A 723 5.33 28.98 -8.48
CA PRO A 723 6.46 29.58 -7.75
C PRO A 723 6.89 28.75 -6.54
N VAL A 724 5.97 28.02 -5.91
CA VAL A 724 6.25 27.15 -4.76
C VAL A 724 7.29 26.07 -5.11
N GLN A 725 7.30 25.55 -6.31
CA GLN A 725 8.29 24.55 -6.75
C GLN A 725 9.71 25.12 -6.70
N SER A 726 9.93 26.32 -7.23
CA SER A 726 11.23 27.00 -7.20
C SER A 726 11.64 27.36 -5.77
N LEU A 727 10.72 27.88 -4.96
CA LEU A 727 10.98 28.18 -3.55
C LEU A 727 11.31 26.92 -2.74
N SER A 728 10.62 25.81 -2.99
CA SER A 728 10.88 24.53 -2.33
C SER A 728 12.29 24.04 -2.63
N LEU A 729 12.75 24.07 -3.89
CA LEU A 729 14.13 23.69 -4.26
C LEU A 729 15.19 24.64 -3.68
N LEU A 730 14.86 25.92 -3.52
CA LEU A 730 15.79 26.88 -2.95
C LEU A 730 15.88 26.78 -1.42
N ASN A 731 14.79 26.47 -0.72
CA ASN A 731 14.72 26.56 0.75
C ASN A 731 14.78 25.20 1.47
N SER A 732 14.53 24.10 0.76
CA SER A 732 14.51 22.76 1.38
C SER A 732 15.87 22.41 2.00
N PRO A 733 15.90 21.97 3.26
CA PRO A 733 17.11 21.42 3.88
C PRO A 733 17.72 20.27 3.09
N PHE A 734 16.89 19.40 2.47
CA PHE A 734 17.36 18.32 1.62
C PHE A 734 18.11 18.87 0.39
N ALA A 735 17.51 19.81 -0.36
CA ALA A 735 18.12 20.36 -1.57
C ALA A 735 19.42 21.11 -1.25
N ASN A 736 19.46 21.89 -0.17
CA ASN A 736 20.64 22.61 0.30
C ASN A 736 21.77 21.62 0.66
N ARG A 737 21.47 20.57 1.38
CA ARG A 737 22.45 19.54 1.73
C ARG A 737 22.99 18.80 0.49
N GLN A 738 22.12 18.49 -0.50
CA GLN A 738 22.57 17.89 -1.74
C GLN A 738 23.43 18.85 -2.57
N ALA A 739 23.16 20.15 -2.57
CA ALA A 739 23.97 21.16 -3.22
C ALA A 739 25.38 21.24 -2.58
N ALA A 740 25.48 21.17 -1.26
CA ALA A 740 26.75 21.12 -0.54
C ALA A 740 27.57 19.85 -0.90
N PHE A 741 26.93 18.67 -0.92
CA PHE A 741 27.59 17.43 -1.35
C PHE A 741 28.02 17.52 -2.82
N PHE A 742 27.19 18.08 -3.69
CA PHE A 742 27.50 18.27 -5.10
C PHE A 742 28.71 19.21 -5.28
N ALA A 743 28.76 20.34 -4.60
CA ALA A 743 29.91 21.24 -4.62
C ALA A 743 31.19 20.55 -4.11
N GLY A 744 31.09 19.75 -3.03
CA GLY A 744 32.22 18.96 -2.53
C GLY A 744 32.72 17.93 -3.54
N ARG A 745 31.82 17.26 -4.27
CA ARG A 745 32.16 16.36 -5.39
C ARG A 745 32.87 17.11 -6.51
N VAL A 746 32.32 18.22 -6.95
CA VAL A 746 32.89 19.02 -8.04
C VAL A 746 34.28 19.54 -7.70
N ARG A 747 34.50 20.02 -6.45
CA ARG A 747 35.83 20.43 -5.99
C ARG A 747 36.84 19.28 -6.06
N ARG A 748 36.47 18.09 -5.63
CA ARG A 748 37.37 16.91 -5.66
C ARG A 748 37.69 16.46 -7.09
N GLU A 749 36.72 16.49 -8.01
CA GLU A 749 36.88 15.95 -9.36
C GLU A 749 37.45 16.98 -10.37
N ALA A 750 37.20 18.29 -10.17
CA ALA A 750 37.65 19.36 -11.09
C ALA A 750 38.81 20.23 -10.53
N GLY A 751 39.19 20.05 -9.26
CA GLY A 751 40.18 20.90 -8.59
C GLY A 751 39.66 22.32 -8.30
N ASN A 752 40.57 23.30 -8.15
CA ASN A 752 40.26 24.64 -7.65
C ASN A 752 39.86 25.66 -8.73
N GLY A 753 39.88 25.29 -10.02
CA GLY A 753 39.57 26.22 -11.13
C GLY A 753 38.04 26.44 -11.26
N ALA A 754 37.57 27.65 -11.02
CA ALA A 754 36.13 27.97 -11.11
C ALA A 754 35.49 27.61 -12.46
N ALA A 755 36.18 27.84 -13.58
CA ALA A 755 35.71 27.46 -14.90
C ALA A 755 35.54 25.94 -15.07
N ALA A 756 36.54 25.15 -14.62
CA ALA A 756 36.52 23.71 -14.67
C ALA A 756 35.39 23.13 -13.75
N GLN A 757 35.22 23.72 -12.57
CA GLN A 757 34.17 23.35 -11.63
C GLN A 757 32.75 23.57 -12.20
N ILE A 758 32.48 24.72 -12.79
CA ILE A 758 31.17 24.99 -13.41
C ILE A 758 30.94 24.09 -14.63
N ASN A 759 31.96 23.87 -15.47
CA ASN A 759 31.85 22.94 -16.59
C ASN A 759 31.50 21.52 -16.12
N LEU A 760 32.19 21.00 -15.10
CA LEU A 760 31.90 19.68 -14.55
C LEU A 760 30.49 19.63 -13.93
N ALA A 761 30.06 20.67 -13.20
CA ALA A 761 28.73 20.76 -12.61
C ALA A 761 27.63 20.63 -13.69
N PHE A 762 27.76 21.34 -14.80
CA PHE A 762 26.80 21.22 -15.92
C PHE A 762 26.82 19.83 -16.56
N ARG A 763 27.99 19.23 -16.76
CA ARG A 763 28.10 17.87 -17.32
C ARG A 763 27.45 16.82 -16.44
N LEU A 764 27.56 16.94 -15.12
CA LEU A 764 26.94 16.05 -14.16
C LEU A 764 25.42 16.24 -14.09
N ALA A 765 24.94 17.49 -14.00
CA ALA A 765 23.54 17.80 -13.78
C ALA A 765 22.71 17.84 -15.07
N CYS A 766 23.28 18.36 -16.18
CA CYS A 766 22.57 18.65 -17.41
C CYS A 766 23.05 17.78 -18.59
N ALA A 767 24.04 16.91 -18.38
CA ALA A 767 24.68 16.07 -19.41
C ALA A 767 25.43 16.84 -20.52
N ARG A 768 25.50 18.15 -20.47
CA ARG A 768 26.12 19.04 -21.46
C ARG A 768 27.09 20.04 -20.85
N ALA A 769 27.93 20.67 -21.67
CA ALA A 769 28.67 21.84 -21.25
C ALA A 769 27.75 23.06 -21.09
N PRO A 770 28.10 24.03 -20.24
CA PRO A 770 27.38 25.28 -20.14
C PRO A 770 27.55 26.12 -21.42
N LYS A 771 26.54 26.91 -21.77
CA LYS A 771 26.67 27.97 -22.78
C LYS A 771 27.57 29.08 -22.23
N PRO A 772 28.21 29.92 -23.06
CA PRO A 772 29.11 30.99 -22.58
C PRO A 772 28.45 31.91 -21.51
N SER A 773 27.21 32.33 -21.72
CA SER A 773 26.45 33.16 -20.76
C SER A 773 26.15 32.39 -19.45
N GLU A 774 25.82 31.09 -19.52
CA GLU A 774 25.59 30.23 -18.34
C GLU A 774 26.91 30.06 -17.57
N GLN A 775 28.02 29.85 -18.26
CA GLN A 775 29.36 29.70 -17.69
C GLN A 775 29.74 30.97 -16.90
N GLN A 776 29.66 32.11 -17.54
CA GLN A 776 30.00 33.40 -16.92
C GLN A 776 29.14 33.67 -15.67
N ALA A 777 27.83 33.60 -15.81
CA ALA A 777 26.89 33.89 -14.71
C ALA A 777 27.12 32.96 -13.51
N ARG A 778 27.39 31.65 -13.75
CA ARG A 778 27.63 30.71 -12.67
C ARG A 778 29.01 30.82 -12.05
N GLN A 779 30.02 31.20 -12.81
CA GLN A 779 31.33 31.51 -12.26
C GLN A 779 31.27 32.74 -11.34
N GLN A 780 30.62 33.78 -11.77
CA GLN A 780 30.41 34.98 -10.92
C GLN A 780 29.68 34.62 -9.62
N LEU A 781 28.57 33.89 -9.71
CA LEU A 781 27.83 33.43 -8.52
C LEU A 781 28.71 32.58 -7.58
N ALA A 782 29.53 31.71 -8.14
CA ALA A 782 30.41 30.86 -7.35
C ALA A 782 31.56 31.65 -6.65
N MET A 783 32.04 32.72 -7.29
CA MET A 783 33.04 33.61 -6.69
C MET A 783 32.46 34.49 -5.58
N GLU A 784 31.28 35.01 -5.78
CA GLU A 784 30.64 35.96 -4.82
C GLU A 784 29.98 35.23 -3.63
N HIS A 785 29.35 34.08 -3.88
CA HIS A 785 28.49 33.37 -2.90
C HIS A 785 28.87 31.91 -2.65
N GLY A 786 29.93 31.44 -3.29
CA GLY A 786 30.41 30.08 -3.14
C GLY A 786 29.83 29.07 -4.12
N LEU A 787 30.59 28.00 -4.42
CA LEU A 787 30.21 26.95 -5.36
C LEU A 787 28.90 26.24 -4.97
N GLU A 788 28.57 26.17 -3.69
CA GLU A 788 27.32 25.54 -3.21
C GLU A 788 26.08 26.25 -3.73
N GLN A 789 26.11 27.61 -3.76
CA GLN A 789 24.99 28.39 -4.30
C GLN A 789 24.86 28.19 -5.82
N ALA A 790 25.99 28.11 -6.54
CA ALA A 790 25.96 27.82 -7.96
C ALA A 790 25.36 26.43 -8.25
N CYS A 791 25.70 25.41 -7.45
CA CYS A 791 25.12 24.06 -7.51
C CYS A 791 23.64 24.05 -7.17
N ARG A 792 23.20 24.78 -6.13
CA ARG A 792 21.81 24.92 -5.73
C ARG A 792 20.94 25.53 -6.82
N VAL A 793 21.41 26.63 -7.44
CA VAL A 793 20.69 27.27 -8.55
C VAL A 793 20.64 26.38 -9.78
N LEU A 794 21.67 25.50 -10.00
CA LEU A 794 21.65 24.54 -11.09
C LEU A 794 20.56 23.50 -10.91
N PHE A 795 20.30 23.00 -9.70
CA PHE A 795 19.18 22.09 -9.41
C PHE A 795 17.81 22.73 -9.71
N ASN A 796 17.68 24.05 -9.60
CA ASN A 796 16.44 24.80 -9.90
C ASN A 796 16.37 25.28 -11.37
N SER A 797 17.30 24.88 -12.22
CA SER A 797 17.31 25.29 -13.63
C SER A 797 16.42 24.41 -14.49
N SER A 798 15.83 25.01 -15.55
CA SER A 798 15.07 24.23 -16.55
C SER A 798 15.94 23.18 -17.24
N ALA A 799 17.25 23.38 -17.35
CA ALA A 799 18.18 22.38 -17.91
C ALA A 799 18.28 21.11 -17.07
N PHE A 800 18.09 21.21 -15.74
CA PHE A 800 18.03 20.06 -14.84
C PHE A 800 16.62 19.46 -14.77
N LEU A 801 15.58 20.32 -14.67
CA LEU A 801 14.22 19.92 -14.35
C LEU A 801 13.40 19.38 -15.53
N TYR A 802 13.80 19.64 -16.77
CA TYR A 802 12.99 19.29 -17.95
C TYR A 802 13.68 18.29 -18.87
N LEU A 803 12.86 17.41 -19.45
CA LEU A 803 13.19 16.62 -20.64
C LEU A 803 12.89 17.46 -21.89
N GLN A 804 13.88 17.51 -22.79
CA GLN A 804 13.77 18.23 -24.06
C GLN A 804 13.94 17.28 -25.23
#